data_bc5793f30d218844ad98ae2df4636937
#
_entry.id   bc5793f30d218844ad98ae2df4636937
#
_cell.length_a   1.000
_cell.length_b   1.000
_cell.length_c   1.000
_cell.angle_alpha   90.00
_cell.angle_beta   90.00
_cell.angle_gamma   90.00
#
_symmetry.space_group_name_H-M   'P 1'
#
loop_
_entity.id
_entity.type
_entity.pdbx_description
1 polymer ?
#
loop_
_entity_poly.entity_id
_entity_poly.type
_entity_poly.pdbx_seq_one_letter_code
_entity_poly.pdbx_strand_id
1 'polypeptide(L)'
;MQNMAAAPKQQERASGVIRQEKLAPLDVRLEKLGLVRDWDFALHLPLRYEDETSVTPIGSLAVNTHAQIEGRVADQRFVRTGRGQQLQAVVEDSTGSITIRFLHYFPSIQKQLAVGSTVRLYGEPREGYYGGLEMVHPRIKSGKAAETELPKALTPVYPAGEGIQQRWLRKRIDRALLDLDLTDLVPEAVRTKFGLPGLREALSYIHTPPSGADVIGLQERSAPAWRRLIFDELLAQQITLRESRAVAFQRTAPPLAGDDAELVGCFLAQLPFNLTNAQRRVTDEILADLAANRPMHRLVQGDVGSGKTVVAALAALRAVASGHQASLMAPTEILAEQHFRKIAAWLEPLGIRTAWLTGRLKTAEKNAALEAVASGEARIVIGTHALIQEGVKFANLGLAIVDEQHRFGVAQRLALRTRPESALVPHLLMLSATPIPRTLAMSYLADLDVSVIDELPPGRTPVVTKTVKTSRKDDVLSVVRSVVAQGRQVYWVCPLIEESDKLDLTPATVCRDDLQQRLPDLTVGLVHGAMPAAEKDAVMQDFVSGLTQILVATTVIEVGVDVPNATLMVIEHAERFGLAQLHQLRGRVGRGATQSACILLFGEDISPAGWERLKAIRDTTDGFEIARRDLEMRGPGEFLGERQSGTPLLRFADLDRDEALLAAARRTADVWLEKDRDAALRHAARWFKTAGEFLAA
;
A
#
# COMPACT_ATOMS: atom_id res chain seq x y z
N MET A 1 -48.75 -58.64 -21.39
CA MET A 1 -49.39 -57.68 -22.29
C MET A 1 -48.63 -56.39 -22.25
N GLN A 2 -48.06 -56.16 -23.27
CA GLN A 2 -47.69 -55.13 -24.25
C GLN A 2 -46.51 -54.27 -23.85
N ASN A 3 -45.39 -54.64 -24.39
CA ASN A 3 -44.54 -53.98 -25.39
C ASN A 3 -44.85 -52.50 -25.68
N MET A 4 -43.92 -51.60 -25.44
CA MET A 4 -43.65 -50.54 -26.42
C MET A 4 -42.17 -50.06 -26.33
N ALA A 5 -41.64 -50.00 -27.54
CA ALA A 5 -40.23 -49.82 -27.91
C ALA A 5 -39.60 -48.49 -27.49
N ALA A 6 -38.32 -48.55 -27.26
CA ALA A 6 -37.43 -47.40 -27.13
C ALA A 6 -37.12 -46.80 -28.51
N ALA A 7 -37.29 -45.46 -28.64
CA ALA A 7 -36.81 -44.68 -29.78
C ALA A 7 -35.39 -44.09 -29.46
N PRO A 8 -34.52 -43.90 -30.45
CA PRO A 8 -33.16 -43.50 -30.25
C PRO A 8 -33.04 -41.97 -29.99
N LYS A 9 -32.25 -41.58 -28.98
CA LYS A 9 -31.88 -40.20 -28.73
C LYS A 9 -30.98 -39.67 -29.84
N GLN A 10 -31.48 -38.70 -30.58
CA GLN A 10 -30.68 -37.85 -31.46
C GLN A 10 -29.72 -37.03 -30.62
N GLN A 11 -28.41 -37.14 -30.90
CA GLN A 11 -27.38 -36.24 -30.43
C GLN A 11 -27.56 -34.88 -31.13
N GLU A 12 -28.08 -33.89 -30.44
CA GLU A 12 -27.97 -32.49 -30.84
C GLU A 12 -26.52 -32.05 -30.71
N ARG A 13 -25.89 -31.81 -31.84
CA ARG A 13 -24.61 -31.09 -31.92
C ARG A 13 -24.85 -29.65 -31.45
N ALA A 14 -24.35 -29.31 -30.24
CA ALA A 14 -24.28 -27.94 -29.77
C ALA A 14 -23.32 -27.15 -30.67
N SER A 15 -23.89 -26.37 -31.60
CA SER A 15 -23.18 -25.29 -32.27
C SER A 15 -22.91 -24.22 -31.22
N GLY A 16 -21.62 -24.12 -30.79
CA GLY A 16 -21.10 -23.08 -29.90
C GLY A 16 -21.20 -21.71 -30.59
N VAL A 17 -22.34 -21.06 -30.44
CA VAL A 17 -22.46 -19.63 -30.68
C VAL A 17 -21.85 -18.96 -29.48
N ILE A 18 -20.59 -18.52 -29.62
CA ILE A 18 -19.95 -17.58 -28.68
C ILE A 18 -20.84 -16.32 -28.70
N ARG A 19 -21.67 -16.14 -27.68
CA ARG A 19 -22.35 -14.86 -27.42
C ARG A 19 -21.26 -13.81 -27.27
N GLN A 20 -21.11 -12.96 -28.28
CA GLN A 20 -20.37 -11.70 -28.12
C GLN A 20 -21.14 -10.89 -27.05
N GLU A 21 -20.59 -10.83 -25.85
CA GLU A 21 -21.08 -9.88 -24.84
C GLU A 21 -21.01 -8.50 -25.46
N LYS A 22 -22.11 -7.77 -25.44
CA LYS A 22 -22.15 -6.38 -25.92
C LYS A 22 -21.21 -5.57 -25.05
N LEU A 23 -20.15 -5.02 -25.65
CA LEU A 23 -19.24 -4.10 -24.98
C LEU A 23 -20.02 -2.95 -24.33
N ALA A 24 -19.64 -2.57 -23.12
CA ALA A 24 -20.20 -1.39 -22.45
C ALA A 24 -20.03 -0.12 -23.32
N PRO A 25 -20.88 0.89 -23.14
CA PRO A 25 -20.73 2.18 -23.83
C PRO A 25 -19.32 2.74 -23.74
N LEU A 26 -18.89 3.48 -24.76
CA LEU A 26 -17.52 4.01 -24.83
C LEU A 26 -17.17 4.85 -23.61
N ASP A 27 -18.08 5.69 -23.14
CA ASP A 27 -17.85 6.58 -21.99
C ASP A 27 -17.57 5.78 -20.70
N VAL A 28 -18.31 4.69 -20.46
CA VAL A 28 -18.08 3.80 -19.31
C VAL A 28 -16.73 3.10 -19.40
N ARG A 29 -16.29 2.76 -20.62
CA ARG A 29 -14.96 2.14 -20.83
C ARG A 29 -13.83 3.13 -20.65
N LEU A 30 -14.02 4.39 -21.04
CA LEU A 30 -13.05 5.47 -20.80
C LEU A 30 -12.97 5.82 -19.31
N GLU A 31 -14.11 5.87 -18.63
CA GLU A 31 -14.15 6.10 -17.18
C GLU A 31 -13.38 5.03 -16.39
N LYS A 32 -13.50 3.76 -16.79
CA LYS A 32 -12.69 2.65 -16.22
C LYS A 32 -11.19 2.84 -16.41
N LEU A 33 -10.76 3.56 -17.46
CA LEU A 33 -9.36 3.95 -17.69
C LEU A 33 -9.00 5.28 -17.01
N GLY A 34 -9.94 5.92 -16.31
CA GLY A 34 -9.75 7.24 -15.72
C GLY A 34 -9.72 8.40 -16.72
N LEU A 35 -10.18 8.18 -17.96
CA LEU A 35 -10.14 9.16 -19.05
C LEU A 35 -11.47 9.90 -19.16
N VAL A 36 -11.63 10.97 -18.39
CA VAL A 36 -12.86 11.77 -18.33
C VAL A 36 -12.63 13.19 -18.84
N ARG A 37 -11.58 13.87 -18.40
CA ARG A 37 -11.23 15.25 -18.77
C ARG A 37 -10.19 15.26 -19.89
N ASP A 38 -10.06 16.35 -20.63
CA ASP A 38 -9.01 16.50 -21.63
C ASP A 38 -7.60 16.39 -21.04
N TRP A 39 -7.41 16.85 -19.80
CA TRP A 39 -6.17 16.63 -19.05
C TRP A 39 -5.86 15.15 -18.80
N ASP A 40 -6.88 14.33 -18.58
CA ASP A 40 -6.67 12.89 -18.37
C ASP A 40 -6.13 12.22 -19.65
N PHE A 41 -6.54 12.70 -20.84
CA PHE A 41 -5.99 12.25 -22.11
C PHE A 41 -4.56 12.76 -22.33
N ALA A 42 -4.25 14.00 -22.01
CA ALA A 42 -2.91 14.56 -22.10
C ALA A 42 -1.92 13.86 -21.16
N LEU A 43 -2.39 13.36 -20.02
CA LEU A 43 -1.62 12.60 -19.04
C LEU A 43 -1.75 11.08 -19.20
N HIS A 44 -2.41 10.60 -20.26
CA HIS A 44 -2.45 9.19 -20.62
C HIS A 44 -1.23 8.83 -21.46
N LEU A 45 -0.12 8.54 -20.78
CA LEU A 45 1.19 8.43 -21.41
C LEU A 45 1.41 7.08 -22.08
N PRO A 46 2.25 7.00 -23.11
CA PRO A 46 2.57 5.74 -23.81
C PRO A 46 3.26 4.73 -22.91
N LEU A 47 2.92 3.44 -23.09
CA LEU A 47 3.62 2.31 -22.46
C LEU A 47 4.93 2.00 -23.17
N ARG A 48 4.95 2.15 -24.48
CA ARG A 48 6.10 1.89 -25.35
C ARG A 48 5.96 2.65 -26.66
N TYR A 49 7.03 2.64 -27.42
CA TYR A 49 7.09 3.27 -28.73
C TYR A 49 7.44 2.23 -29.79
N GLU A 50 6.91 2.42 -30.98
CA GLU A 50 7.18 1.61 -32.15
C GLU A 50 7.90 2.49 -33.19
N ASP A 51 9.09 2.07 -33.61
CA ASP A 51 9.85 2.81 -34.60
C ASP A 51 9.41 2.39 -36.04
N GLU A 52 8.54 3.20 -36.61
CA GLU A 52 8.13 3.11 -38.02
C GLU A 52 8.78 4.22 -38.85
N THR A 53 9.81 4.92 -38.34
CA THR A 53 10.42 6.07 -38.99
C THR A 53 11.45 5.68 -40.06
N SER A 54 11.89 4.45 -40.05
CA SER A 54 12.88 3.89 -40.98
C SER A 54 12.44 2.53 -41.53
N VAL A 55 12.93 2.18 -42.70
CA VAL A 55 12.77 0.84 -43.28
C VAL A 55 14.09 0.11 -43.14
N THR A 56 14.04 -1.06 -42.51
CA THR A 56 15.22 -1.94 -42.33
C THR A 56 15.29 -2.92 -43.52
N PRO A 57 16.43 -3.02 -44.20
CA PRO A 57 16.63 -4.05 -45.22
C PRO A 57 16.45 -5.45 -44.64
N ILE A 58 15.77 -6.35 -45.39
CA ILE A 58 15.45 -7.70 -44.92
C ILE A 58 16.71 -8.48 -44.52
N GLY A 59 17.80 -8.32 -45.28
CA GLY A 59 19.09 -8.98 -44.98
C GLY A 59 19.81 -8.46 -43.74
N SER A 60 19.35 -7.34 -43.15
CA SER A 60 19.93 -6.72 -41.93
C SER A 60 19.05 -6.89 -40.68
N LEU A 61 17.98 -7.69 -40.76
CA LEU A 61 17.06 -7.89 -39.66
C LEU A 61 17.72 -8.65 -38.50
N ALA A 62 17.55 -8.13 -37.32
CA ALA A 62 17.92 -8.80 -36.05
C ALA A 62 16.73 -9.57 -35.48
N VAL A 63 16.96 -10.79 -34.99
CA VAL A 63 15.95 -11.63 -34.32
C VAL A 63 15.49 -10.97 -33.02
N ASN A 64 14.19 -11.05 -32.73
CA ASN A 64 13.55 -10.50 -31.56
C ASN A 64 13.63 -8.97 -31.41
N THR A 65 13.89 -8.26 -32.53
CA THR A 65 13.89 -6.80 -32.57
C THR A 65 12.84 -6.30 -33.54
N HIS A 66 11.84 -5.54 -33.06
CA HIS A 66 10.80 -5.00 -33.95
C HIS A 66 11.39 -4.14 -35.04
N ALA A 67 11.02 -4.39 -36.31
CA ALA A 67 11.50 -3.65 -37.46
C ALA A 67 10.36 -3.41 -38.45
N GLN A 68 10.49 -2.30 -39.21
CA GLN A 68 9.67 -2.05 -40.37
C GLN A 68 10.44 -2.43 -41.63
N ILE A 69 9.85 -3.26 -42.47
CA ILE A 69 10.40 -3.69 -43.73
C ILE A 69 9.50 -3.26 -44.91
N GLU A 70 10.07 -3.10 -46.07
CA GLU A 70 9.33 -2.89 -47.31
C GLU A 70 9.84 -3.88 -48.35
N GLY A 71 8.91 -4.54 -49.03
CA GLY A 71 9.28 -5.53 -50.03
C GLY A 71 8.11 -5.90 -50.92
N ARG A 72 8.42 -6.71 -51.94
CA ARG A 72 7.43 -7.26 -52.86
C ARG A 72 7.03 -8.66 -52.43
N VAL A 73 5.73 -8.95 -52.48
CA VAL A 73 5.24 -10.31 -52.25
C VAL A 73 5.62 -11.22 -53.40
N ALA A 74 6.52 -12.16 -53.15
CA ALA A 74 7.02 -13.12 -54.15
C ALA A 74 6.11 -14.35 -54.25
N ASP A 75 5.59 -14.84 -53.11
CA ASP A 75 4.71 -16.02 -53.05
C ASP A 75 3.63 -15.83 -51.96
N GLN A 76 2.47 -16.45 -52.20
CA GLN A 76 1.37 -16.53 -51.25
C GLN A 76 0.75 -17.92 -51.29
N ARG A 77 0.67 -18.60 -50.14
CA ARG A 77 0.12 -19.95 -50.05
C ARG A 77 -0.65 -20.19 -48.77
N PHE A 78 -1.55 -21.16 -48.85
CA PHE A 78 -2.24 -21.67 -47.69
C PHE A 78 -1.60 -22.96 -47.19
N VAL A 79 -1.22 -23.01 -45.93
CA VAL A 79 -0.60 -24.18 -45.31
C VAL A 79 -1.57 -24.76 -44.29
N ARG A 80 -1.90 -26.04 -44.43
CA ARG A 80 -2.66 -26.79 -43.47
C ARG A 80 -1.75 -27.30 -42.35
N THR A 81 -2.06 -27.02 -41.14
CA THR A 81 -1.41 -27.54 -39.95
C THR A 81 -2.41 -28.27 -39.07
N GLY A 82 -1.96 -29.06 -38.11
CA GLY A 82 -2.85 -29.77 -37.17
C GLY A 82 -3.82 -28.85 -36.37
N ARG A 83 -3.56 -27.53 -36.36
CA ARG A 83 -4.35 -26.49 -35.69
C ARG A 83 -5.23 -25.65 -36.63
N GLY A 84 -5.26 -25.95 -37.93
CA GLY A 84 -6.07 -25.24 -38.93
C GLY A 84 -5.27 -24.76 -40.14
N GLN A 85 -5.93 -23.93 -40.96
CA GLN A 85 -5.33 -23.36 -42.17
C GLN A 85 -4.69 -22.00 -41.84
N GLN A 86 -3.43 -21.81 -42.26
CA GLN A 86 -2.64 -20.60 -42.09
C GLN A 86 -2.36 -19.96 -43.43
N LEU A 87 -2.29 -18.63 -43.46
CA LEU A 87 -1.80 -17.89 -44.64
C LEU A 87 -0.32 -17.63 -44.46
N GLN A 88 0.48 -18.04 -45.46
CA GLN A 88 1.91 -17.71 -45.56
C GLN A 88 2.15 -16.89 -46.80
N ALA A 89 3.03 -15.90 -46.70
CA ALA A 89 3.54 -15.14 -47.83
C ALA A 89 5.05 -14.97 -47.70
N VAL A 90 5.75 -14.94 -48.82
CA VAL A 90 7.16 -14.62 -48.85
C VAL A 90 7.30 -13.19 -49.38
N VAL A 91 7.99 -12.36 -48.64
CA VAL A 91 8.27 -10.96 -49.01
C VAL A 91 9.78 -10.82 -49.24
N GLU A 92 10.17 -10.22 -50.35
CA GLU A 92 11.56 -10.03 -50.74
C GLU A 92 11.88 -8.57 -51.03
N ASP A 93 13.12 -8.19 -50.77
CA ASP A 93 13.73 -6.94 -51.19
C ASP A 93 15.06 -7.25 -51.92
N SER A 94 15.87 -6.22 -52.21
CA SER A 94 17.19 -6.41 -52.86
C SER A 94 18.23 -7.12 -51.99
N THR A 95 17.95 -7.31 -50.67
CA THR A 95 18.91 -7.79 -49.68
C THR A 95 18.58 -9.19 -49.15
N GLY A 96 17.32 -9.62 -49.27
CA GLY A 96 16.89 -10.93 -48.76
C GLY A 96 15.41 -11.19 -48.88
N SER A 97 14.96 -12.27 -48.21
CA SER A 97 13.55 -12.65 -48.14
C SER A 97 13.16 -13.05 -46.73
N ILE A 98 11.89 -12.84 -46.37
CA ILE A 98 11.31 -13.20 -45.09
C ILE A 98 9.94 -13.85 -45.26
N THR A 99 9.63 -14.84 -44.42
CA THR A 99 8.32 -15.49 -44.42
C THR A 99 7.37 -14.77 -43.49
N ILE A 100 6.19 -14.42 -43.98
CA ILE A 100 5.11 -13.78 -43.20
C ILE A 100 4.04 -14.83 -42.91
N ARG A 101 3.65 -14.97 -41.66
CA ARG A 101 2.65 -15.97 -41.22
C ARG A 101 1.48 -15.34 -40.53
N PHE A 102 0.26 -15.73 -40.92
CA PHE A 102 -1.00 -15.43 -40.25
C PHE A 102 -1.66 -16.72 -39.82
N LEU A 103 -1.72 -16.96 -38.50
CA LEU A 103 -2.37 -18.13 -37.93
C LEU A 103 -3.90 -18.01 -38.07
N HIS A 104 -4.39 -16.78 -37.98
CA HIS A 104 -5.75 -16.37 -38.27
C HIS A 104 -5.74 -15.20 -39.23
N TYR A 105 -6.57 -15.22 -40.25
CA TYR A 105 -6.57 -14.16 -41.28
C TYR A 105 -7.98 -13.89 -41.79
N PHE A 106 -8.20 -12.66 -42.20
CA PHE A 106 -9.41 -12.23 -42.89
C PHE A 106 -9.13 -12.11 -44.41
N PRO A 107 -10.17 -12.18 -45.26
CA PRO A 107 -10.00 -12.03 -46.71
C PRO A 107 -9.28 -10.73 -47.13
N SER A 108 -9.39 -9.69 -46.32
CA SER A 108 -8.66 -8.43 -46.53
C SER A 108 -7.14 -8.58 -46.44
N ILE A 109 -6.63 -9.40 -45.52
CA ILE A 109 -5.18 -9.67 -45.38
C ILE A 109 -4.68 -10.44 -46.58
N GLN A 110 -5.45 -11.43 -47.07
CA GLN A 110 -5.12 -12.16 -48.26
C GLN A 110 -4.99 -11.24 -49.50
N LYS A 111 -5.91 -10.29 -49.66
CA LYS A 111 -5.84 -9.29 -50.75
C LYS A 111 -4.63 -8.37 -50.63
N GLN A 112 -4.28 -7.97 -49.42
CA GLN A 112 -3.12 -7.09 -49.17
C GLN A 112 -1.80 -7.77 -49.48
N LEU A 113 -1.72 -9.08 -49.31
CA LEU A 113 -0.54 -9.90 -49.59
C LEU A 113 -0.57 -10.57 -51.01
N ALA A 114 -1.34 -10.02 -51.94
CA ALA A 114 -1.40 -10.57 -53.30
C ALA A 114 -0.01 -10.60 -53.91
N VAL A 115 0.33 -11.70 -54.62
CA VAL A 115 1.62 -11.86 -55.31
C VAL A 115 1.87 -10.67 -56.26
N GLY A 116 3.06 -10.13 -56.18
CA GLY A 116 3.49 -8.96 -56.96
C GLY A 116 3.16 -7.60 -56.32
N SER A 117 2.37 -7.55 -55.20
CA SER A 117 2.10 -6.30 -54.49
C SER A 117 3.30 -5.86 -53.66
N THR A 118 3.51 -4.55 -53.58
CA THR A 118 4.44 -3.94 -52.61
C THR A 118 3.74 -3.78 -51.29
N VAL A 119 4.40 -4.24 -50.22
CA VAL A 119 3.88 -4.19 -48.87
C VAL A 119 4.92 -3.60 -47.91
N ARG A 120 4.45 -2.82 -46.95
CA ARG A 120 5.24 -2.37 -45.80
C ARG A 120 4.72 -3.09 -44.57
N LEU A 121 5.63 -3.77 -43.87
CA LEU A 121 5.30 -4.63 -42.74
C LEU A 121 6.06 -4.16 -41.51
N TYR A 122 5.35 -4.14 -40.35
CA TYR A 122 5.97 -3.87 -39.07
C TYR A 122 5.72 -5.05 -38.12
N GLY A 123 6.79 -5.63 -37.60
CA GLY A 123 6.72 -6.79 -36.74
C GLY A 123 8.06 -7.19 -36.15
N GLU A 124 8.06 -8.27 -35.40
CA GLU A 124 9.26 -8.85 -34.78
C GLU A 124 9.73 -10.05 -35.61
N PRO A 125 10.92 -10.00 -36.22
CA PRO A 125 11.52 -11.13 -36.89
C PRO A 125 11.91 -12.21 -35.86
N ARG A 126 11.65 -13.47 -36.23
CA ARG A 126 12.00 -14.66 -35.43
C ARG A 126 12.65 -15.70 -36.31
N GLU A 127 13.36 -16.64 -35.70
CA GLU A 127 13.83 -17.82 -36.44
C GLU A 127 12.63 -18.70 -36.81
N GLY A 128 12.50 -18.98 -38.12
CA GLY A 128 11.45 -19.85 -38.64
C GLY A 128 11.75 -21.33 -38.37
N TYR A 129 10.70 -22.15 -38.15
CA TYR A 129 10.82 -23.58 -37.87
C TYR A 129 11.60 -24.38 -38.92
N TYR A 130 11.59 -23.93 -40.16
CA TYR A 130 12.30 -24.57 -41.30
C TYR A 130 13.59 -23.83 -41.70
N GLY A 131 14.11 -22.96 -40.84
CA GLY A 131 15.21 -22.06 -41.11
C GLY A 131 14.76 -20.75 -41.76
N GLY A 132 15.65 -19.74 -41.76
CA GLY A 132 15.35 -18.39 -42.23
C GLY A 132 14.54 -17.55 -41.23
N LEU A 133 14.26 -16.31 -41.61
CA LEU A 133 13.49 -15.40 -40.74
C LEU A 133 12.00 -15.48 -41.08
N GLU A 134 11.18 -15.38 -40.03
CA GLU A 134 9.73 -15.24 -40.15
C GLU A 134 9.17 -14.11 -39.29
N MET A 135 8.09 -13.48 -39.73
CA MET A 135 7.27 -12.59 -38.91
C MET A 135 5.86 -13.18 -38.78
N VAL A 136 5.34 -13.23 -37.53
CA VAL A 136 4.00 -13.75 -37.23
C VAL A 136 3.08 -12.59 -36.94
N HIS A 137 1.96 -12.50 -37.68
CA HIS A 137 0.96 -11.43 -37.56
C HIS A 137 1.54 -9.98 -37.62
N PRO A 138 2.42 -9.64 -38.56
CA PRO A 138 2.89 -8.26 -38.68
C PRO A 138 1.72 -7.33 -39.07
N ARG A 139 1.86 -6.04 -38.74
CA ARG A 139 0.98 -5.02 -39.31
C ARG A 139 1.31 -4.79 -40.76
N ILE A 140 0.29 -4.70 -41.62
CA ILE A 140 0.44 -4.56 -43.07
C ILE A 140 -0.06 -3.20 -43.53
N LYS A 141 0.74 -2.51 -44.34
CA LYS A 141 0.34 -1.42 -45.23
C LYS A 141 0.60 -1.86 -46.68
N SER A 142 -0.37 -1.76 -47.58
CA SER A 142 -0.27 -2.20 -48.97
C SER A 142 -0.79 -1.14 -49.95
N GLY A 143 -0.34 -1.18 -51.20
CA GLY A 143 -0.70 -0.22 -52.23
C GLY A 143 -0.33 1.21 -51.86
N LYS A 144 -1.22 2.20 -52.15
CA LYS A 144 -0.95 3.61 -51.84
C LYS A 144 -0.60 3.86 -50.37
N ALA A 145 -1.02 3.01 -49.43
CA ALA A 145 -0.64 3.16 -48.01
C ALA A 145 0.80 2.72 -47.73
N ALA A 146 1.39 1.87 -48.56
CA ALA A 146 2.82 1.52 -48.50
C ALA A 146 3.70 2.63 -49.11
N GLU A 147 3.18 3.38 -50.08
CA GLU A 147 3.89 4.48 -50.74
C GLU A 147 3.83 5.82 -49.96
N THR A 148 3.08 5.87 -48.84
CA THR A 148 3.04 7.08 -47.99
C THR A 148 4.40 7.34 -47.34
N GLU A 149 4.74 8.62 -47.16
CA GLU A 149 5.93 9.02 -46.40
C GLU A 149 6.01 8.32 -45.07
N LEU A 150 7.23 8.00 -44.67
CA LEU A 150 7.48 7.43 -43.33
C LEU A 150 7.09 8.42 -42.23
N PRO A 151 6.60 7.94 -41.11
CA PRO A 151 6.38 8.81 -39.95
C PRO A 151 7.67 9.53 -39.55
N LYS A 152 7.57 10.83 -39.23
CA LYS A 152 8.72 11.64 -38.78
C LYS A 152 9.00 11.48 -37.28
N ALA A 153 8.14 10.78 -36.58
CA ALA A 153 8.22 10.54 -35.14
C ALA A 153 7.88 9.10 -34.83
N LEU A 154 8.36 8.63 -33.66
CA LEU A 154 8.01 7.32 -33.13
C LEU A 154 6.51 7.20 -32.89
N THR A 155 5.96 6.02 -33.12
CA THR A 155 4.53 5.76 -32.93
C THR A 155 4.24 5.33 -31.48
N PRO A 156 3.52 6.13 -30.69
CA PRO A 156 3.20 5.78 -29.30
C PRO A 156 2.15 4.67 -29.22
N VAL A 157 2.31 3.76 -28.25
CA VAL A 157 1.34 2.72 -27.89
C VAL A 157 0.84 2.98 -26.48
N TYR A 158 -0.45 3.27 -26.35
CA TYR A 158 -1.08 3.65 -25.10
C TYR A 158 -1.71 2.45 -24.37
N PRO A 159 -1.87 2.51 -23.02
CA PRO A 159 -2.75 1.61 -22.32
C PRO A 159 -4.16 1.68 -22.89
N ALA A 160 -4.74 0.55 -23.26
CA ALA A 160 -6.08 0.51 -23.85
C ALA A 160 -6.91 -0.57 -23.17
N GLY A 161 -8.13 -0.24 -22.85
CA GLY A 161 -9.14 -1.20 -22.40
C GLY A 161 -9.75 -1.96 -23.57
N GLU A 162 -10.57 -2.97 -23.25
CA GLU A 162 -11.25 -3.79 -24.25
C GLU A 162 -12.09 -2.95 -25.22
N GLY A 163 -11.87 -3.19 -26.51
CA GLY A 163 -12.60 -2.51 -27.59
C GLY A 163 -12.21 -1.04 -27.84
N ILE A 164 -11.17 -0.52 -27.21
CA ILE A 164 -10.63 0.81 -27.50
C ILE A 164 -9.42 0.68 -28.43
N GLN A 165 -9.55 1.27 -29.61
CA GLN A 165 -8.52 1.17 -30.64
C GLN A 165 -7.42 2.21 -30.43
N GLN A 166 -6.14 1.84 -30.62
CA GLN A 166 -4.97 2.71 -30.52
C GLN A 166 -5.08 3.95 -31.43
N ARG A 167 -5.61 3.76 -32.66
CA ARG A 167 -5.79 4.87 -33.61
C ARG A 167 -6.76 5.92 -33.10
N TRP A 168 -7.82 5.51 -32.40
CA TRP A 168 -8.79 6.42 -31.81
C TRP A 168 -8.16 7.19 -30.63
N LEU A 169 -7.44 6.45 -29.74
CA LEU A 169 -6.74 7.06 -28.60
C LEU A 169 -5.72 8.11 -29.05
N ARG A 170 -4.87 7.79 -30.03
CA ARG A 170 -3.90 8.76 -30.58
C ARG A 170 -4.60 10.05 -31.04
N LYS A 171 -5.62 9.92 -31.88
CA LYS A 171 -6.36 11.09 -32.37
C LYS A 171 -7.00 11.90 -31.25
N ARG A 172 -7.52 11.25 -30.22
CA ARG A 172 -8.18 11.91 -29.08
C ARG A 172 -7.15 12.64 -28.20
N ILE A 173 -5.99 12.03 -27.99
CA ILE A 173 -4.87 12.63 -27.27
C ILE A 173 -4.31 13.83 -28.04
N ASP A 174 -4.01 13.65 -29.34
CA ASP A 174 -3.54 14.76 -30.19
C ASP A 174 -4.49 15.95 -30.13
N ARG A 175 -5.80 15.68 -30.18
CA ARG A 175 -6.82 16.73 -30.05
C ARG A 175 -6.77 17.40 -28.68
N ALA A 176 -6.66 16.63 -27.60
CA ALA A 176 -6.56 17.16 -26.25
C ALA A 176 -5.32 18.07 -26.08
N LEU A 177 -4.17 17.65 -26.62
CA LEU A 177 -2.93 18.44 -26.57
C LEU A 177 -3.02 19.77 -27.36
N LEU A 178 -3.86 19.81 -28.41
CA LEU A 178 -4.11 21.04 -29.19
C LEU A 178 -5.09 21.98 -28.49
N ASP A 179 -6.14 21.43 -27.90
CA ASP A 179 -7.24 22.21 -27.31
C ASP A 179 -6.93 22.71 -25.88
N LEU A 180 -6.00 22.05 -25.16
CA LEU A 180 -5.64 22.40 -23.79
C LEU A 180 -4.75 23.66 -23.71
N ASP A 181 -5.01 24.50 -22.72
CA ASP A 181 -4.06 25.52 -22.29
C ASP A 181 -2.85 24.87 -21.57
N LEU A 182 -1.78 24.68 -22.33
CA LEU A 182 -0.51 24.16 -21.84
C LEU A 182 0.47 25.28 -21.41
N THR A 183 -0.05 26.46 -21.06
CA THR A 183 0.75 27.53 -20.46
C THR A 183 1.46 27.01 -19.21
N ASP A 184 2.75 27.22 -19.16
CA ASP A 184 3.57 26.76 -18.04
C ASP A 184 3.28 27.62 -16.79
N LEU A 185 2.75 26.99 -15.76
CA LEU A 185 2.47 27.64 -14.49
C LEU A 185 3.66 27.59 -13.54
N VAL A 186 4.55 26.57 -13.69
CA VAL A 186 5.74 26.46 -12.85
C VAL A 186 6.72 27.58 -13.18
N PRO A 187 7.13 28.38 -12.20
CA PRO A 187 8.02 29.52 -12.42
C PRO A 187 9.31 29.14 -13.16
N GLU A 188 9.73 29.97 -14.10
CA GLU A 188 10.92 29.69 -14.93
C GLU A 188 12.17 29.49 -14.09
N ALA A 189 12.37 30.28 -13.03
CA ALA A 189 13.49 30.11 -12.10
C ALA A 189 13.55 28.71 -11.46
N VAL A 190 12.39 28.09 -11.20
CA VAL A 190 12.29 26.73 -10.68
C VAL A 190 12.70 25.73 -11.76
N ARG A 191 12.15 25.90 -12.98
CA ARG A 191 12.45 25.02 -14.09
C ARG A 191 13.94 25.01 -14.43
N THR A 192 14.52 26.20 -14.54
CA THR A 192 15.96 26.38 -14.81
C THR A 192 16.83 25.74 -13.72
N LYS A 193 16.49 25.98 -12.44
CA LYS A 193 17.22 25.44 -11.27
C LYS A 193 17.28 23.91 -11.28
N PHE A 194 16.22 23.24 -11.71
CA PHE A 194 16.12 21.79 -11.69
C PHE A 194 16.31 21.14 -13.08
N GLY A 195 16.63 21.90 -14.10
CA GLY A 195 16.83 21.44 -15.47
C GLY A 195 15.59 20.79 -16.08
N LEU A 196 14.42 21.42 -15.84
CA LEU A 196 13.12 20.91 -16.29
C LEU A 196 12.71 21.62 -17.60
N PRO A 197 12.32 20.88 -18.66
CA PRO A 197 11.79 21.48 -19.88
C PRO A 197 10.44 22.15 -19.66
N GLY A 198 9.94 22.92 -20.64
CA GLY A 198 8.60 23.45 -20.63
C GLY A 198 7.53 22.35 -20.66
N LEU A 199 6.35 22.59 -20.08
CA LEU A 199 5.28 21.60 -19.99
C LEU A 199 4.83 21.13 -21.39
N ARG A 200 4.60 22.07 -22.33
CA ARG A 200 4.26 21.73 -23.73
C ARG A 200 5.35 20.91 -24.39
N GLU A 201 6.61 21.28 -24.21
CA GLU A 201 7.76 20.58 -24.75
C GLU A 201 7.84 19.14 -24.21
N ALA A 202 7.68 18.97 -22.90
CA ALA A 202 7.72 17.66 -22.24
C ALA A 202 6.60 16.74 -22.75
N LEU A 203 5.35 17.23 -22.80
CA LEU A 203 4.22 16.45 -23.29
C LEU A 203 4.39 16.11 -24.78
N SER A 204 4.80 17.09 -25.61
CA SER A 204 5.04 16.84 -27.03
C SER A 204 6.15 15.80 -27.26
N TYR A 205 7.24 15.88 -26.50
CA TYR A 205 8.33 14.90 -26.60
C TYR A 205 7.89 13.49 -26.21
N ILE A 206 7.05 13.33 -25.18
CA ILE A 206 6.57 12.01 -24.76
C ILE A 206 5.52 11.46 -25.73
N HIS A 207 4.59 12.27 -26.24
CA HIS A 207 3.54 11.78 -27.12
C HIS A 207 3.99 11.62 -28.57
N THR A 208 4.99 12.40 -29.00
CA THR A 208 5.46 12.43 -30.40
C THR A 208 6.99 12.56 -30.41
N PRO A 209 7.73 11.56 -29.90
CA PRO A 209 9.20 11.64 -29.89
C PRO A 209 9.75 11.67 -31.34
N PRO A 210 10.71 12.53 -31.65
CA PRO A 210 11.32 12.57 -32.99
C PRO A 210 12.05 11.28 -33.29
N SER A 211 12.32 11.04 -34.57
CA SER A 211 13.22 9.96 -34.98
C SER A 211 14.60 10.18 -34.36
N GLY A 212 15.16 9.12 -33.74
CA GLY A 212 16.42 9.21 -32.99
C GLY A 212 16.28 9.67 -31.55
N ALA A 213 15.06 9.81 -31.03
CA ALA A 213 14.83 10.04 -29.58
C ALA A 213 15.43 8.89 -28.75
N ASP A 214 15.86 9.22 -27.53
CA ASP A 214 16.32 8.23 -26.55
C ASP A 214 15.14 7.36 -26.09
N VAL A 215 14.90 6.25 -26.80
CA VAL A 215 13.83 5.29 -26.51
C VAL A 215 14.03 4.64 -25.15
N ILE A 216 15.29 4.37 -24.77
CA ILE A 216 15.61 3.75 -23.47
C ILE A 216 15.23 4.72 -22.34
N GLY A 217 15.68 5.96 -22.42
CA GLY A 217 15.33 6.96 -21.42
C GLY A 217 13.84 7.27 -21.34
N LEU A 218 13.11 7.12 -22.48
CA LEU A 218 11.64 7.23 -22.48
C LEU A 218 10.97 6.03 -21.81
N GLN A 219 11.45 4.81 -22.01
CA GLN A 219 10.89 3.59 -21.40
C GLN A 219 11.23 3.48 -19.91
N GLU A 220 12.45 3.83 -19.54
CA GLU A 220 12.92 3.83 -18.15
C GLU A 220 12.46 5.05 -17.34
N ARG A 221 11.75 6.00 -17.97
CA ARG A 221 11.29 7.26 -17.38
C ARG A 221 12.41 8.16 -16.87
N SER A 222 13.60 8.07 -17.44
CA SER A 222 14.79 8.87 -17.08
C SER A 222 14.98 10.12 -17.95
N ALA A 223 14.28 10.23 -19.08
CA ALA A 223 14.35 11.39 -19.97
C ALA A 223 13.90 12.69 -19.27
N PRO A 224 14.47 13.87 -19.63
CA PRO A 224 14.11 15.16 -19.02
C PRO A 224 12.60 15.47 -19.05
N ALA A 225 11.90 15.04 -20.10
CA ALA A 225 10.45 15.19 -20.20
C ALA A 225 9.69 14.42 -19.10
N TRP A 226 10.13 13.20 -18.77
CA TRP A 226 9.58 12.44 -17.65
C TRP A 226 9.88 13.09 -16.30
N ARG A 227 11.10 13.57 -16.08
CA ARG A 227 11.47 14.29 -14.87
C ARG A 227 10.58 15.52 -14.67
N ARG A 228 10.19 16.20 -15.75
CA ARG A 228 9.25 17.31 -15.68
C ARG A 228 7.87 16.86 -15.20
N LEU A 229 7.29 15.83 -15.77
CA LEU A 229 5.96 15.36 -15.39
C LEU A 229 5.94 14.79 -13.95
N ILE A 230 6.98 14.06 -13.56
CA ILE A 230 7.16 13.57 -12.20
C ILE A 230 7.23 14.74 -11.21
N PHE A 231 8.03 15.76 -11.50
CA PHE A 231 8.12 16.95 -10.66
C PHE A 231 6.78 17.67 -10.53
N ASP A 232 6.06 17.85 -11.65
CA ASP A 232 4.77 18.53 -11.66
C ASP A 232 3.71 17.77 -10.85
N GLU A 233 3.68 16.44 -10.96
CA GLU A 233 2.79 15.60 -10.16
C GLU A 233 3.08 15.72 -8.66
N LEU A 234 4.37 15.60 -8.27
CA LEU A 234 4.80 15.75 -6.89
C LEU A 234 4.50 17.15 -6.35
N LEU A 235 4.73 18.17 -7.16
CA LEU A 235 4.44 19.56 -6.78
C LEU A 235 2.95 19.79 -6.59
N ALA A 236 2.11 19.29 -7.49
CA ALA A 236 0.65 19.37 -7.38
C ALA A 236 0.14 18.65 -6.13
N GLN A 237 0.68 17.45 -5.83
CA GLN A 237 0.39 16.74 -4.60
C GLN A 237 0.77 17.55 -3.36
N GLN A 238 1.98 18.10 -3.32
CA GLN A 238 2.45 18.89 -2.19
C GLN A 238 1.67 20.18 -1.96
N ILE A 239 1.23 20.85 -3.03
CA ILE A 239 0.33 22.01 -2.96
C ILE A 239 -1.02 21.59 -2.38
N THR A 240 -1.63 20.53 -2.90
CA THR A 240 -2.93 20.03 -2.43
C THR A 240 -2.91 19.67 -0.96
N LEU A 241 -1.86 18.97 -0.51
CA LEU A 241 -1.69 18.58 0.89
C LEU A 241 -1.55 19.81 1.82
N ARG A 242 -0.79 20.83 1.41
CA ARG A 242 -0.64 22.08 2.18
C ARG A 242 -1.93 22.88 2.25
N GLU A 243 -2.65 22.94 1.16
CA GLU A 243 -3.95 23.60 1.13
C GLU A 243 -4.96 22.90 2.04
N SER A 244 -5.00 21.58 2.01
CA SER A 244 -5.82 20.78 2.91
C SER A 244 -5.46 21.03 4.37
N ARG A 245 -4.15 21.11 4.67
CA ARG A 245 -3.66 21.44 6.00
C ARG A 245 -4.03 22.87 6.41
N ALA A 246 -3.92 23.84 5.51
CA ALA A 246 -4.29 25.23 5.78
C ALA A 246 -5.79 25.36 6.10
N VAL A 247 -6.66 24.65 5.37
CA VAL A 247 -8.09 24.58 5.67
C VAL A 247 -8.35 23.92 7.04
N ALA A 248 -7.64 22.85 7.36
CA ALA A 248 -7.76 22.19 8.67
C ALA A 248 -7.31 23.12 9.81
N PHE A 249 -6.28 23.94 9.61
CA PHE A 249 -5.77 24.91 10.60
C PHE A 249 -6.58 26.21 10.72
N GLN A 250 -7.60 26.43 9.90
CA GLN A 250 -8.57 27.51 10.15
C GLN A 250 -9.44 27.24 11.39
N ARG A 251 -9.48 25.99 11.86
CA ARG A 251 -10.16 25.64 13.12
C ARG A 251 -9.25 25.96 14.31
N THR A 252 -9.84 26.38 15.39
CA THR A 252 -9.11 26.63 16.65
C THR A 252 -9.15 25.42 17.59
N ALA A 253 -8.06 25.21 18.30
CA ALA A 253 -7.96 24.21 19.37
C ALA A 253 -7.70 24.89 20.72
N PRO A 254 -8.07 24.26 21.85
CA PRO A 254 -7.75 24.80 23.16
C PRO A 254 -6.22 24.73 23.38
N PRO A 255 -5.54 25.82 23.72
CA PRO A 255 -4.11 25.76 24.06
C PRO A 255 -3.94 25.01 25.39
N LEU A 256 -3.24 23.86 25.32
CA LEU A 256 -2.95 23.04 26.49
C LEU A 256 -1.57 23.44 27.04
N ALA A 257 -1.53 24.58 27.70
CA ALA A 257 -0.30 25.20 28.23
C ALA A 257 -0.28 25.25 29.78
N GLY A 258 -1.10 24.43 30.45
CA GLY A 258 -1.13 24.33 31.91
C GLY A 258 0.23 23.92 32.49
N ASP A 259 0.55 24.40 33.69
CA ASP A 259 1.74 23.95 34.40
C ASP A 259 1.53 22.51 34.90
N ASP A 260 2.34 21.60 34.38
CA ASP A 260 2.29 20.17 34.71
C ASP A 260 3.61 19.70 35.37
N ALA A 261 4.54 20.60 35.72
CA ALA A 261 5.87 20.22 36.17
C ALA A 261 5.85 19.33 37.42
N GLU A 262 5.02 19.66 38.41
CA GLU A 262 4.86 18.85 39.62
C GLU A 262 4.20 17.50 39.31
N LEU A 263 3.14 17.51 38.52
CA LEU A 263 2.41 16.30 38.13
C LEU A 263 3.27 15.34 37.31
N VAL A 264 4.01 15.87 36.35
CA VAL A 264 4.98 15.10 35.53
C VAL A 264 6.15 14.61 36.40
N GLY A 265 6.65 15.43 37.32
CA GLY A 265 7.70 15.03 38.26
C GLY A 265 7.27 13.82 39.11
N CYS A 266 6.08 13.87 39.71
CA CYS A 266 5.51 12.77 40.49
C CYS A 266 5.26 11.52 39.61
N PHE A 267 4.77 11.71 38.39
CA PHE A 267 4.57 10.61 37.43
C PHE A 267 5.90 9.93 37.08
N LEU A 268 6.93 10.69 36.71
CA LEU A 268 8.23 10.13 36.33
C LEU A 268 8.93 9.42 37.50
N ALA A 269 8.76 9.91 38.72
CA ALA A 269 9.32 9.29 39.93
C ALA A 269 8.69 7.92 40.25
N GLN A 270 7.45 7.66 39.81
CA GLN A 270 6.77 6.39 40.00
C GLN A 270 7.11 5.34 38.93
N LEU A 271 7.70 5.76 37.80
CA LEU A 271 8.04 4.83 36.73
C LEU A 271 9.24 3.95 37.13
N PRO A 272 9.21 2.64 36.86
CA PRO A 272 10.33 1.74 37.14
C PRO A 272 11.50 1.90 36.17
N PHE A 273 11.49 2.93 35.33
CA PHE A 273 12.51 3.20 34.30
C PHE A 273 12.61 4.70 34.00
N ASN A 274 13.72 5.11 33.42
CA ASN A 274 13.90 6.48 32.92
C ASN A 274 13.52 6.57 31.45
N LEU A 275 13.04 7.76 31.04
CA LEU A 275 12.79 8.03 29.63
C LEU A 275 14.08 8.02 28.80
N THR A 276 14.04 7.47 27.60
CA THR A 276 15.13 7.61 26.62
C THR A 276 15.20 9.05 26.08
N ASN A 277 16.30 9.41 25.43
CA ASN A 277 16.44 10.73 24.81
C ASN A 277 15.41 10.93 23.68
N ALA A 278 15.14 9.87 22.89
CA ALA A 278 14.11 9.92 21.85
C ALA A 278 12.71 10.14 22.43
N GLN A 279 12.36 9.49 23.54
CA GLN A 279 11.07 9.69 24.22
C GLN A 279 10.94 11.13 24.75
N ARG A 280 12.00 11.70 25.34
CA ARG A 280 11.99 13.11 25.80
C ARG A 280 11.81 14.07 24.63
N ARG A 281 12.63 13.93 23.57
CA ARG A 281 12.54 14.76 22.37
C ARG A 281 11.12 14.74 21.78
N VAL A 282 10.54 13.55 21.60
CA VAL A 282 9.19 13.41 21.04
C VAL A 282 8.13 14.00 21.97
N THR A 283 8.29 13.86 23.28
CA THR A 283 7.41 14.51 24.26
C THR A 283 7.48 16.02 24.15
N ASP A 284 8.67 16.61 24.05
CA ASP A 284 8.86 18.06 23.91
C ASP A 284 8.22 18.61 22.63
N GLU A 285 8.34 17.86 21.51
CA GLU A 285 7.67 18.20 20.24
C GLU A 285 6.14 18.22 20.39
N ILE A 286 5.57 17.21 21.08
CA ILE A 286 4.14 17.13 21.33
C ILE A 286 3.67 18.29 22.24
N LEU A 287 4.39 18.56 23.32
CA LEU A 287 4.04 19.62 24.28
C LEU A 287 4.09 21.01 23.63
N ALA A 288 5.04 21.25 22.73
CA ALA A 288 5.12 22.49 21.93
C ALA A 288 3.89 22.67 21.03
N ASP A 289 3.43 21.59 20.37
CA ASP A 289 2.23 21.65 19.53
C ASP A 289 0.95 21.81 20.36
N LEU A 290 0.85 21.13 21.52
CA LEU A 290 -0.32 21.22 22.41
C LEU A 290 -0.50 22.63 22.99
N ALA A 291 0.57 23.38 23.17
CA ALA A 291 0.51 24.75 23.67
C ALA A 291 -0.02 25.76 22.63
N ALA A 292 -0.10 25.38 21.37
CA ALA A 292 -0.59 26.24 20.30
C ALA A 292 -2.13 26.32 20.28
N ASN A 293 -2.68 27.43 19.78
CA ASN A 293 -4.13 27.60 19.58
C ASN A 293 -4.67 26.94 18.29
N ARG A 294 -3.87 26.16 17.61
CA ARG A 294 -4.20 25.40 16.39
C ARG A 294 -4.24 23.91 16.70
N PRO A 295 -5.10 23.11 16.03
CA PRO A 295 -5.15 21.69 16.27
C PRO A 295 -3.81 21.01 15.95
N MET A 296 -3.25 20.28 16.90
CA MET A 296 -2.15 19.36 16.64
C MET A 296 -2.68 18.16 15.87
N HIS A 297 -2.00 17.77 14.81
CA HIS A 297 -2.17 16.49 14.12
C HIS A 297 -0.81 15.81 14.04
N ARG A 298 -0.49 14.96 15.03
CA ARG A 298 0.84 14.35 15.11
C ARG A 298 0.76 12.83 15.16
N LEU A 299 1.64 12.19 14.36
CA LEU A 299 1.86 10.76 14.38
C LEU A 299 3.17 10.44 15.09
N VAL A 300 3.11 9.66 16.16
CA VAL A 300 4.28 9.10 16.84
C VAL A 300 4.52 7.70 16.33
N GLN A 301 5.64 7.51 15.67
CA GLN A 301 6.11 6.22 15.19
C GLN A 301 7.21 5.68 16.09
N GLY A 302 7.26 4.38 16.24
CA GLY A 302 8.34 3.71 16.97
C GLY A 302 8.07 2.22 16.99
N ASP A 303 9.12 1.45 17.07
CA ASP A 303 9.05 -0.01 17.08
C ASP A 303 8.16 -0.54 18.21
N VAL A 304 7.75 -1.81 18.11
CA VAL A 304 7.00 -2.48 19.18
C VAL A 304 7.83 -2.42 20.47
N GLY A 305 7.25 -1.86 21.54
CA GLY A 305 7.92 -1.71 22.82
C GLY A 305 8.89 -0.53 22.93
N SER A 306 8.88 0.44 22.01
CA SER A 306 9.67 1.69 22.10
C SER A 306 9.16 2.66 23.19
N GLY A 307 8.03 2.36 23.84
CA GLY A 307 7.46 3.16 24.93
C GLY A 307 6.51 4.26 24.45
N LYS A 308 5.83 4.12 23.32
CA LYS A 308 4.81 5.09 22.85
C LYS A 308 3.74 5.40 23.90
N THR A 309 3.36 4.41 24.70
CA THR A 309 2.32 4.57 25.77
C THR A 309 2.73 5.57 26.85
N VAL A 310 4.02 5.64 27.24
CA VAL A 310 4.45 6.62 28.26
C VAL A 310 4.45 8.04 27.68
N VAL A 311 4.82 8.21 26.41
CA VAL A 311 4.72 9.49 25.70
C VAL A 311 3.25 9.95 25.60
N ALA A 312 2.35 9.03 25.29
CA ALA A 312 0.90 9.31 25.27
C ALA A 312 0.37 9.71 26.66
N ALA A 313 0.83 9.05 27.74
CA ALA A 313 0.47 9.40 29.09
C ALA A 313 0.95 10.81 29.49
N LEU A 314 2.16 11.19 29.11
CA LEU A 314 2.70 12.55 29.32
C LEU A 314 1.88 13.62 28.59
N ALA A 315 1.48 13.35 27.35
CA ALA A 315 0.59 14.25 26.59
C ALA A 315 -0.81 14.36 27.27
N ALA A 316 -1.34 13.24 27.78
CA ALA A 316 -2.62 13.24 28.52
C ALA A 316 -2.51 14.03 29.84
N LEU A 317 -1.39 13.92 30.56
CA LEU A 317 -1.14 14.71 31.78
C LEU A 317 -1.13 16.22 31.49
N ARG A 318 -0.54 16.65 30.38
CA ARG A 318 -0.58 18.06 29.95
C ARG A 318 -2.02 18.52 29.70
N ALA A 319 -2.85 17.71 29.07
CA ALA A 319 -4.25 18.06 28.86
C ALA A 319 -5.01 18.19 30.21
N VAL A 320 -4.77 17.27 31.16
CA VAL A 320 -5.36 17.31 32.51
C VAL A 320 -4.91 18.55 33.28
N ALA A 321 -3.62 18.87 33.27
CA ALA A 321 -3.06 20.06 33.93
C ALA A 321 -3.62 21.36 33.33
N SER A 322 -4.01 21.33 32.06
CA SER A 322 -4.67 22.45 31.37
C SER A 322 -6.19 22.50 31.62
N GLY A 323 -6.75 21.67 32.50
CA GLY A 323 -8.19 21.63 32.82
C GLY A 323 -9.06 20.89 31.83
N HIS A 324 -8.44 20.17 30.86
CA HIS A 324 -9.15 19.43 29.80
C HIS A 324 -9.15 17.93 30.04
N GLN A 325 -10.03 17.24 29.31
CA GLN A 325 -10.06 15.78 29.26
C GLN A 325 -9.18 15.25 28.12
N ALA A 326 -8.62 14.05 28.31
CA ALA A 326 -7.96 13.29 27.25
C ALA A 326 -8.69 11.98 26.99
N SER A 327 -8.77 11.55 25.73
CA SER A 327 -9.28 10.23 25.35
C SER A 327 -8.19 9.39 24.69
N LEU A 328 -8.15 8.08 24.99
CA LEU A 328 -7.27 7.12 24.32
C LEU A 328 -8.11 6.00 23.72
N MET A 329 -8.07 5.90 22.41
CA MET A 329 -8.80 4.89 21.63
C MET A 329 -7.85 3.83 21.11
N ALA A 330 -8.19 2.55 21.33
CA ALA A 330 -7.49 1.41 20.79
C ALA A 330 -8.42 0.54 19.90
N PRO A 331 -7.86 -0.19 18.90
CA PRO A 331 -8.66 -0.90 17.91
C PRO A 331 -9.40 -2.13 18.46
N THR A 332 -8.90 -2.72 19.52
CA THR A 332 -9.49 -3.91 20.15
C THR A 332 -9.70 -3.71 21.65
N GLU A 333 -10.65 -4.45 22.22
CA GLU A 333 -10.94 -4.36 23.64
C GLU A 333 -9.77 -4.81 24.52
N ILE A 334 -9.06 -5.87 24.10
CA ILE A 334 -7.88 -6.38 24.81
C ILE A 334 -6.79 -5.30 24.90
N LEU A 335 -6.50 -4.62 23.79
CA LEU A 335 -5.50 -3.57 23.78
C LEU A 335 -5.95 -2.35 24.60
N ALA A 336 -7.22 -1.97 24.48
CA ALA A 336 -7.80 -0.88 25.25
C ALA A 336 -7.77 -1.20 26.76
N GLU A 337 -8.06 -2.44 27.17
CA GLU A 337 -7.99 -2.88 28.56
C GLU A 337 -6.55 -2.83 29.10
N GLN A 338 -5.57 -3.22 28.32
CA GLN A 338 -4.15 -3.11 28.71
C GLN A 338 -3.74 -1.65 28.91
N HIS A 339 -4.15 -0.76 28.00
CA HIS A 339 -3.92 0.68 28.19
C HIS A 339 -4.61 1.19 29.43
N PHE A 340 -5.86 0.78 29.66
CA PHE A 340 -6.61 1.20 30.85
C PHE A 340 -5.92 0.76 32.14
N ARG A 341 -5.61 -0.53 32.28
CA ARG A 341 -4.95 -1.05 33.50
C ARG A 341 -3.61 -0.37 33.74
N LYS A 342 -2.82 -0.15 32.69
CA LYS A 342 -1.50 0.45 32.80
C LYS A 342 -1.57 1.95 33.13
N ILE A 343 -2.43 2.69 32.46
CA ILE A 343 -2.59 4.12 32.65
C ILE A 343 -3.28 4.41 33.99
N ALA A 344 -4.31 3.65 34.36
CA ALA A 344 -4.93 3.77 35.66
C ALA A 344 -3.93 3.52 36.79
N ALA A 345 -3.14 2.44 36.72
CA ALA A 345 -2.09 2.16 37.71
C ALA A 345 -1.05 3.28 37.85
N TRP A 346 -0.80 4.03 36.79
CA TRP A 346 0.14 5.16 36.82
C TRP A 346 -0.50 6.46 37.33
N LEU A 347 -1.78 6.71 37.03
CA LEU A 347 -2.37 8.03 37.16
C LEU A 347 -3.37 8.14 38.33
N GLU A 348 -4.02 7.06 38.74
CA GLU A 348 -4.92 7.08 39.93
C GLU A 348 -4.20 7.42 41.24
N PRO A 349 -2.94 6.96 41.46
CA PRO A 349 -2.18 7.42 42.63
C PRO A 349 -1.88 8.93 42.64
N LEU A 350 -1.98 9.59 41.47
CA LEU A 350 -1.83 11.05 41.34
C LEU A 350 -3.18 11.79 41.47
N GLY A 351 -4.24 11.10 41.85
CA GLY A 351 -5.59 11.66 41.99
C GLY A 351 -6.33 11.89 40.68
N ILE A 352 -5.82 11.35 39.57
CA ILE A 352 -6.43 11.50 38.22
C ILE A 352 -7.37 10.32 38.00
N ARG A 353 -8.67 10.58 37.98
CA ARG A 353 -9.67 9.54 37.72
C ARG A 353 -9.68 9.15 36.26
N THR A 354 -9.58 7.83 35.99
CA THR A 354 -9.69 7.22 34.67
C THR A 354 -11.06 6.58 34.47
N ALA A 355 -11.59 6.59 33.25
CA ALA A 355 -12.82 5.89 32.91
C ALA A 355 -12.55 4.86 31.79
N TRP A 356 -13.22 3.73 31.91
CA TRP A 356 -13.23 2.66 30.93
C TRP A 356 -14.54 2.68 30.15
N LEU A 357 -14.48 2.70 28.80
CA LEU A 357 -15.67 2.72 27.96
C LEU A 357 -15.53 1.80 26.75
N THR A 358 -16.24 0.68 26.76
CA THR A 358 -16.32 -0.28 25.66
C THR A 358 -17.74 -0.73 25.37
N GLY A 359 -17.91 -1.43 24.23
CA GLY A 359 -19.22 -1.96 23.85
C GLY A 359 -19.77 -3.07 24.77
N ARG A 360 -18.92 -3.70 25.60
CA ARG A 360 -19.28 -4.86 26.45
C ARG A 360 -19.67 -4.51 27.85
N LEU A 361 -19.54 -3.27 28.29
CA LEU A 361 -19.91 -2.87 29.61
C LEU A 361 -21.41 -3.14 29.86
N LYS A 362 -21.74 -3.64 31.06
CA LYS A 362 -23.11 -3.73 31.49
C LYS A 362 -23.75 -2.34 31.51
N THR A 363 -25.06 -2.27 31.29
CA THR A 363 -25.77 -0.98 31.17
C THR A 363 -25.51 -0.04 32.33
N ALA A 364 -25.47 -0.56 33.55
CA ALA A 364 -25.22 0.25 34.75
C ALA A 364 -23.79 0.82 34.78
N GLU A 365 -22.79 0.00 34.48
CA GLU A 365 -21.37 0.39 34.41
C GLU A 365 -21.13 1.39 33.29
N LYS A 366 -21.76 1.14 32.11
CA LYS A 366 -21.70 2.04 30.97
C LYS A 366 -22.29 3.41 31.30
N ASN A 367 -23.46 3.44 31.94
CA ASN A 367 -24.11 4.70 32.32
C ASN A 367 -23.27 5.47 33.36
N ALA A 368 -22.70 4.80 34.34
CA ALA A 368 -21.81 5.43 35.31
C ALA A 368 -20.54 6.01 34.66
N ALA A 369 -19.95 5.27 33.71
CA ALA A 369 -18.80 5.76 32.93
C ALA A 369 -19.17 6.98 32.08
N LEU A 370 -20.33 6.95 31.39
CA LEU A 370 -20.82 8.06 30.58
C LEU A 370 -21.08 9.32 31.42
N GLU A 371 -21.66 9.16 32.65
CA GLU A 371 -21.88 10.24 33.58
C GLU A 371 -20.57 10.86 34.07
N ALA A 372 -19.59 10.03 34.46
CA ALA A 372 -18.27 10.50 34.87
C ALA A 372 -17.51 11.22 33.72
N VAL A 373 -17.74 10.82 32.47
CA VAL A 373 -17.19 11.51 31.29
C VAL A 373 -17.91 12.84 31.07
N ALA A 374 -19.22 12.86 31.13
CA ALA A 374 -20.04 14.05 30.90
C ALA A 374 -19.90 15.11 31.98
N SER A 375 -19.70 14.70 33.25
CA SER A 375 -19.42 15.61 34.34
C SER A 375 -17.99 16.17 34.37
N GLY A 376 -17.06 15.54 33.62
CA GLY A 376 -15.63 15.88 33.64
C GLY A 376 -14.89 15.31 34.84
N GLU A 377 -15.54 14.48 35.69
CA GLU A 377 -14.89 13.77 36.78
C GLU A 377 -13.84 12.80 36.31
N ALA A 378 -14.14 12.04 35.23
CA ALA A 378 -13.15 11.26 34.52
C ALA A 378 -12.31 12.18 33.62
N ARG A 379 -11.05 12.37 34.01
CA ARG A 379 -10.11 13.21 33.27
C ARG A 379 -9.51 12.52 32.08
N ILE A 380 -9.34 11.19 32.13
CA ILE A 380 -8.82 10.37 31.06
C ILE A 380 -9.80 9.25 30.78
N VAL A 381 -10.18 9.08 29.53
CA VAL A 381 -11.17 8.10 29.07
C VAL A 381 -10.50 7.15 28.09
N ILE A 382 -10.51 5.86 28.39
CA ILE A 382 -9.85 4.83 27.59
C ILE A 382 -10.91 3.85 27.08
N GLY A 383 -10.85 3.49 25.82
CA GLY A 383 -11.81 2.56 25.24
C GLY A 383 -11.54 2.21 23.80
N THR A 384 -12.57 1.65 23.16
CA THR A 384 -12.54 1.29 21.73
C THR A 384 -13.30 2.35 20.91
N HIS A 385 -13.72 1.97 19.69
CA HIS A 385 -14.61 2.80 18.86
C HIS A 385 -15.90 3.27 19.57
N ALA A 386 -16.23 2.69 20.72
CA ALA A 386 -17.34 3.17 21.56
C ALA A 386 -17.18 4.65 21.97
N LEU A 387 -15.94 5.17 22.04
CA LEU A 387 -15.66 6.57 22.39
C LEU A 387 -16.16 7.59 21.35
N ILE A 388 -16.38 7.15 20.10
CA ILE A 388 -16.83 8.00 19.00
C ILE A 388 -18.31 7.79 18.64
N GLN A 389 -19.03 6.91 19.34
CA GLN A 389 -20.45 6.68 19.11
C GLN A 389 -21.30 7.89 19.56
N GLU A 390 -22.44 8.05 18.88
CA GLU A 390 -23.48 9.01 19.28
C GLU A 390 -23.92 8.69 20.72
N GLY A 391 -23.86 9.69 21.61
CA GLY A 391 -24.20 9.55 23.02
C GLY A 391 -23.02 9.68 24.01
N VAL A 392 -21.78 9.65 23.56
CA VAL A 392 -20.63 9.95 24.43
C VAL A 392 -20.37 11.46 24.40
N LYS A 393 -20.71 12.15 25.47
CA LYS A 393 -20.49 13.59 25.62
C LYS A 393 -19.34 13.83 26.59
N PHE A 394 -18.29 14.47 26.10
CA PHE A 394 -17.18 14.94 26.95
C PHE A 394 -17.51 16.33 27.46
N ALA A 395 -17.19 16.61 28.73
CA ALA A 395 -17.33 17.95 29.29
C ALA A 395 -16.39 18.94 28.61
N ASN A 396 -15.12 18.57 28.41
CA ASN A 396 -14.09 19.46 27.84
C ASN A 396 -12.94 18.64 27.24
N LEU A 397 -13.16 17.97 26.08
CA LEU A 397 -12.13 17.17 25.42
C LEU A 397 -11.08 18.07 24.76
N GLY A 398 -9.83 18.05 25.26
CA GLY A 398 -8.70 18.79 24.68
C GLY A 398 -7.77 17.93 23.83
N LEU A 399 -7.64 16.63 24.14
CA LEU A 399 -6.73 15.73 23.46
C LEU A 399 -7.40 14.38 23.14
N ALA A 400 -7.33 13.97 21.87
CA ALA A 400 -7.70 12.63 21.43
C ALA A 400 -6.44 11.86 21.02
N ILE A 401 -6.24 10.67 21.61
CA ILE A 401 -5.13 9.77 21.32
C ILE A 401 -5.68 8.53 20.63
N VAL A 402 -5.08 8.12 19.52
CA VAL A 402 -5.48 6.94 18.74
C VAL A 402 -4.29 6.01 18.61
N ASP A 403 -4.39 4.81 19.13
CA ASP A 403 -3.35 3.80 18.99
C ASP A 403 -3.61 2.88 17.80
N GLU A 404 -2.55 2.41 17.14
CA GLU A 404 -2.58 1.57 15.92
C GLU A 404 -3.45 2.16 14.80
N GLN A 405 -3.12 3.39 14.41
CA GLN A 405 -3.87 4.20 13.44
C GLN A 405 -4.30 3.44 12.18
N HIS A 406 -3.45 2.56 11.65
CA HIS A 406 -3.69 1.84 10.39
C HIS A 406 -4.91 0.91 10.42
N ARG A 407 -5.46 0.62 11.61
CA ARG A 407 -6.66 -0.22 11.82
C ARG A 407 -7.97 0.58 11.88
N PHE A 408 -7.91 1.89 11.82
CA PHE A 408 -9.09 2.76 11.83
C PHE A 408 -9.37 3.33 10.44
N GLY A 409 -10.62 3.22 10.00
CA GLY A 409 -11.08 3.84 8.75
C GLY A 409 -11.06 5.38 8.81
N VAL A 410 -11.04 6.01 7.63
CA VAL A 410 -11.04 7.48 7.49
C VAL A 410 -12.22 8.13 8.21
N ALA A 411 -13.43 7.55 8.09
CA ALA A 411 -14.64 8.05 8.73
C ALA A 411 -14.54 8.08 10.26
N GLN A 412 -13.89 7.10 10.88
CA GLN A 412 -13.70 7.02 12.33
C GLN A 412 -12.72 8.08 12.83
N ARG A 413 -11.65 8.36 12.06
CA ARG A 413 -10.71 9.45 12.36
C ARG A 413 -11.37 10.82 12.25
N LEU A 414 -12.22 10.99 11.24
CA LEU A 414 -12.97 12.22 11.01
C LEU A 414 -13.99 12.49 12.15
N ALA A 415 -14.65 11.46 12.67
CA ALA A 415 -15.63 11.58 13.76
C ALA A 415 -15.05 12.15 15.05
N LEU A 416 -13.75 11.91 15.33
CA LEU A 416 -13.07 12.56 16.47
C LEU A 416 -12.81 14.06 16.23
N ARG A 417 -12.72 14.48 14.97
CA ARG A 417 -12.43 15.88 14.56
C ARG A 417 -13.68 16.73 14.38
N THR A 418 -14.84 16.13 14.11
CA THR A 418 -16.08 16.83 13.75
C THR A 418 -17.16 16.59 14.80
N ARG A 419 -17.03 17.24 15.96
CA ARG A 419 -18.14 17.32 16.90
C ARG A 419 -18.94 18.60 16.62
N PRO A 420 -20.22 18.50 16.25
CA PRO A 420 -21.01 19.67 15.82
C PRO A 420 -21.29 20.65 16.98
N GLU A 421 -21.11 20.26 18.21
CA GLU A 421 -21.49 21.03 19.41
C GLU A 421 -20.36 21.92 19.97
N SER A 422 -19.09 21.79 19.50
CA SER A 422 -17.95 22.57 19.99
C SER A 422 -17.32 23.43 18.91
N ALA A 423 -17.10 24.71 19.19
CA ALA A 423 -16.33 25.63 18.35
C ALA A 423 -14.84 25.29 18.33
N LEU A 424 -14.35 24.52 19.33
CA LEU A 424 -12.96 24.09 19.46
C LEU A 424 -12.81 22.63 19.06
N VAL A 425 -11.76 22.33 18.30
CA VAL A 425 -11.41 20.96 17.89
C VAL A 425 -10.33 20.41 18.81
N PRO A 426 -10.45 19.17 19.32
CA PRO A 426 -9.39 18.59 20.15
C PRO A 426 -8.12 18.35 19.34
N HIS A 427 -6.96 18.42 20.00
CA HIS A 427 -5.69 17.96 19.44
C HIS A 427 -5.76 16.46 19.18
N LEU A 428 -5.10 15.99 18.11
CA LEU A 428 -5.07 14.58 17.72
C LEU A 428 -3.64 14.06 17.76
N LEU A 429 -3.41 13.06 18.61
CA LEU A 429 -2.17 12.31 18.71
C LEU A 429 -2.40 10.88 18.22
N MET A 430 -1.68 10.46 17.21
CA MET A 430 -1.77 9.11 16.67
C MET A 430 -0.49 8.34 17.00
N LEU A 431 -0.65 7.06 17.33
CA LEU A 431 0.45 6.16 17.63
C LEU A 431 0.47 5.03 16.59
N SER A 432 1.65 4.62 16.15
CA SER A 432 1.83 3.47 15.27
C SER A 432 3.03 2.63 15.68
N ALA A 433 2.83 1.32 15.79
CA ALA A 433 3.92 0.36 15.96
C ALA A 433 4.50 -0.14 14.63
N THR A 434 3.83 0.15 13.52
CA THR A 434 4.39 -0.07 12.19
C THR A 434 5.13 1.19 11.76
N PRO A 435 6.45 1.15 11.59
CA PRO A 435 7.17 2.24 10.98
C PRO A 435 6.67 2.45 9.55
N ILE A 436 6.38 3.69 9.20
CA ILE A 436 6.06 4.08 7.82
C ILE A 436 7.32 4.72 7.27
N PRO A 437 7.84 4.29 6.11
CA PRO A 437 8.99 4.92 5.50
C PRO A 437 8.83 6.44 5.42
N ARG A 438 9.90 7.17 5.72
CA ARG A 438 9.84 8.63 5.82
C ARG A 438 9.35 9.29 4.53
N THR A 439 9.76 8.77 3.37
CA THR A 439 9.33 9.22 2.05
C THR A 439 7.84 9.07 1.86
N LEU A 440 7.27 7.93 2.26
CA LEU A 440 5.84 7.68 2.21
C LEU A 440 5.06 8.57 3.18
N ALA A 441 5.55 8.72 4.41
CA ALA A 441 4.95 9.62 5.39
C ALA A 441 4.91 11.07 4.89
N MET A 442 5.98 11.53 4.25
CA MET A 442 6.09 12.88 3.69
C MET A 442 5.19 13.11 2.48
N SER A 443 4.76 12.08 1.77
CA SER A 443 3.96 12.17 0.56
C SER A 443 2.46 11.96 0.81
N TYR A 444 2.10 11.07 1.73
CA TYR A 444 0.70 10.69 1.95
C TYR A 444 0.15 11.12 3.31
N LEU A 445 1.02 11.41 4.28
CA LEU A 445 0.63 11.88 5.60
C LEU A 445 1.07 13.33 5.84
N ALA A 446 1.14 14.14 4.79
CA ALA A 446 1.64 15.51 4.90
C ALA A 446 0.70 16.46 5.67
N ASP A 447 -0.52 16.02 6.01
CA ASP A 447 -1.39 16.68 6.99
C ASP A 447 -1.00 16.35 8.44
N LEU A 448 -0.05 15.42 8.66
CA LEU A 448 0.45 14.98 9.95
C LEU A 448 1.88 15.45 10.18
N ASP A 449 2.16 15.95 11.37
CA ASP A 449 3.52 16.06 11.87
C ASP A 449 3.97 14.68 12.37
N VAL A 450 5.18 14.25 12.01
CA VAL A 450 5.68 12.92 12.33
C VAL A 450 6.84 13.02 13.31
N SER A 451 6.72 12.33 14.44
CA SER A 451 7.77 12.12 15.43
C SER A 451 8.18 10.66 15.48
N VAL A 452 9.47 10.40 15.58
CA VAL A 452 10.03 9.04 15.57
C VAL A 452 10.73 8.75 16.88
N ILE A 453 10.33 7.65 17.56
CA ILE A 453 11.08 7.09 18.69
C ILE A 453 12.03 6.05 18.12
N ASP A 454 13.26 6.46 17.88
CA ASP A 454 14.34 5.71 17.25
C ASP A 454 15.28 5.03 18.26
N GLU A 455 14.93 5.03 19.53
CA GLU A 455 15.65 4.37 20.61
C GLU A 455 14.78 3.31 21.30
N LEU A 456 15.36 2.15 21.60
CA LEU A 456 14.73 1.16 22.45
C LEU A 456 15.01 1.43 23.92
N PRO A 457 14.06 1.13 24.83
CA PRO A 457 14.30 1.25 26.28
C PRO A 457 15.50 0.43 26.74
N PRO A 458 16.25 0.91 27.75
CA PRO A 458 17.39 0.17 28.32
C PRO A 458 16.98 -1.22 28.81
N GLY A 459 17.89 -2.19 28.67
CA GLY A 459 17.66 -3.59 29.13
C GLY A 459 16.92 -4.49 28.14
N ARG A 460 16.54 -4.01 26.97
CA ARG A 460 15.97 -4.84 25.93
C ARG A 460 17.06 -5.51 25.09
N THR A 461 16.99 -6.82 24.95
CA THR A 461 17.90 -7.58 24.09
C THR A 461 17.29 -7.83 22.72
N PRO A 462 18.06 -7.72 21.62
CA PRO A 462 17.57 -8.04 20.28
C PRO A 462 17.06 -9.48 20.19
N VAL A 463 15.92 -9.67 19.49
CA VAL A 463 15.35 -10.99 19.28
C VAL A 463 16.14 -11.71 18.17
N VAL A 464 16.71 -12.87 18.49
CA VAL A 464 17.43 -13.70 17.53
C VAL A 464 16.45 -14.37 16.59
N THR A 465 16.51 -14.07 15.29
CA THR A 465 15.61 -14.64 14.28
C THR A 465 16.31 -15.74 13.51
N LYS A 466 15.66 -16.92 13.38
CA LYS A 466 16.17 -18.07 12.63
C LYS A 466 15.12 -18.57 11.64
N THR A 467 15.56 -18.95 10.45
CA THR A 467 14.72 -19.61 9.43
C THR A 467 15.00 -21.12 9.47
N VAL A 468 13.96 -21.95 9.53
CA VAL A 468 14.05 -23.40 9.65
C VAL A 468 13.06 -24.03 8.67
N LYS A 469 13.47 -25.08 7.95
CA LYS A 469 12.56 -25.83 7.09
C LYS A 469 11.55 -26.62 7.91
N THR A 470 10.32 -26.77 7.43
CA THR A 470 9.26 -27.55 8.08
C THR A 470 9.66 -29.02 8.29
N SER A 471 10.49 -29.58 7.41
CA SER A 471 11.06 -30.92 7.58
C SER A 471 11.92 -31.07 8.86
N ARG A 472 12.36 -29.99 9.47
CA ARG A 472 13.11 -29.96 10.74
C ARG A 472 12.27 -29.50 11.94
N LYS A 473 10.94 -29.68 11.88
CA LYS A 473 10.02 -29.30 12.98
C LYS A 473 10.37 -29.96 14.30
N ASP A 474 10.89 -31.20 14.28
CA ASP A 474 11.29 -31.93 15.49
C ASP A 474 12.45 -31.27 16.24
N ASP A 475 13.38 -30.64 15.53
CA ASP A 475 14.46 -29.85 16.15
C ASP A 475 13.84 -28.62 16.88
N VAL A 476 12.82 -28.00 16.30
CA VAL A 476 12.12 -26.87 16.92
C VAL A 476 11.35 -27.30 18.16
N LEU A 477 10.69 -28.46 18.13
CA LEU A 477 10.01 -29.01 19.31
C LEU A 477 10.99 -29.29 20.47
N SER A 478 12.22 -29.71 20.16
CA SER A 478 13.27 -29.87 21.15
C SER A 478 13.68 -28.56 21.81
N VAL A 479 13.74 -27.45 21.01
CA VAL A 479 13.98 -26.10 21.53
C VAL A 479 12.81 -25.65 22.41
N VAL A 480 11.57 -25.90 21.99
CA VAL A 480 10.36 -25.58 22.78
C VAL A 480 10.41 -26.26 24.15
N ARG A 481 10.70 -27.55 24.21
CA ARG A 481 10.88 -28.29 25.49
C ARG A 481 11.93 -27.64 26.38
N SER A 482 13.08 -27.28 25.82
CA SER A 482 14.15 -26.61 26.56
C SER A 482 13.74 -25.26 27.13
N VAL A 483 13.01 -24.48 26.36
CA VAL A 483 12.50 -23.15 26.78
C VAL A 483 11.48 -23.31 27.91
N VAL A 484 10.52 -24.23 27.76
CA VAL A 484 9.50 -24.47 28.78
C VAL A 484 10.10 -25.07 30.06
N ALA A 485 11.11 -25.96 29.96
CA ALA A 485 11.83 -26.47 31.11
C ALA A 485 12.55 -25.39 31.95
N GLN A 486 12.84 -24.23 31.33
CA GLN A 486 13.36 -23.01 32.00
C GLN A 486 12.27 -22.17 32.66
N GLY A 487 11.01 -22.62 32.67
CA GLY A 487 9.86 -21.89 33.17
C GLY A 487 9.39 -20.77 32.23
N ARG A 488 9.79 -20.80 30.94
CA ARG A 488 9.43 -19.82 29.93
C ARG A 488 8.26 -20.28 29.08
N GLN A 489 7.63 -19.35 28.36
CA GLN A 489 6.46 -19.60 27.54
C GLN A 489 6.74 -19.37 26.06
N VAL A 490 5.90 -19.98 25.22
CA VAL A 490 6.10 -20.03 23.77
C VAL A 490 4.82 -19.58 23.07
N TYR A 491 4.96 -18.68 22.10
CA TYR A 491 3.94 -18.40 21.09
C TYR A 491 4.18 -19.28 19.87
N TRP A 492 3.10 -19.89 19.37
CA TRP A 492 3.11 -20.68 18.14
C TRP A 492 2.05 -20.15 17.19
N VAL A 493 2.45 -19.51 16.08
CA VAL A 493 1.53 -18.81 15.17
C VAL A 493 1.35 -19.58 13.89
N CYS A 494 0.08 -19.77 13.49
CA CYS A 494 -0.32 -20.44 12.26
C CYS A 494 -0.95 -19.42 11.29
N PRO A 495 -0.73 -19.53 9.95
CA PRO A 495 -1.38 -18.66 8.99
C PRO A 495 -2.89 -18.95 8.89
N LEU A 496 -3.68 -17.93 8.50
CA LEU A 496 -5.04 -18.10 8.03
C LEU A 496 -5.02 -18.63 6.59
N ILE A 497 -5.92 -19.52 6.22
CA ILE A 497 -6.10 -19.99 4.84
C ILE A 497 -7.32 -19.27 4.27
N GLU A 498 -7.15 -18.49 3.20
CA GLU A 498 -8.16 -17.59 2.60
C GLU A 498 -9.25 -18.30 1.76
N GLU A 499 -9.79 -19.44 2.14
CA GLU A 499 -10.89 -20.07 1.37
C GLU A 499 -12.08 -20.49 2.25
N SER A 500 -12.92 -19.53 2.62
CA SER A 500 -14.21 -19.63 3.32
C SER A 500 -14.19 -19.58 4.86
N ASP A 501 -15.03 -18.73 5.42
CA ASP A 501 -15.20 -18.42 6.85
C ASP A 501 -15.47 -19.62 7.79
N LYS A 502 -15.72 -20.81 7.25
CA LYS A 502 -15.97 -22.04 8.02
C LYS A 502 -14.80 -23.03 8.04
N LEU A 503 -13.82 -22.88 7.12
CA LEU A 503 -12.64 -23.76 7.00
C LEU A 503 -11.36 -23.18 7.67
N ASP A 504 -11.38 -21.93 8.06
CA ASP A 504 -10.21 -21.19 8.59
C ASP A 504 -9.72 -21.65 9.97
N LEU A 505 -10.51 -22.44 10.68
CA LEU A 505 -10.20 -22.91 12.04
C LEU A 505 -9.36 -24.20 12.05
N THR A 506 -9.39 -24.95 10.96
CA THR A 506 -8.77 -26.28 10.87
C THR A 506 -7.26 -26.27 11.09
N PRO A 507 -6.47 -25.31 10.50
CA PRO A 507 -5.02 -25.35 10.64
C PRO A 507 -4.53 -25.09 12.07
N ALA A 508 -5.08 -24.11 12.76
CA ALA A 508 -4.65 -23.79 14.13
C ALA A 508 -5.09 -24.86 15.13
N THR A 509 -6.29 -25.44 14.96
CA THR A 509 -6.78 -26.53 15.78
C THR A 509 -5.95 -27.80 15.56
N VAL A 510 -5.69 -28.15 14.29
CA VAL A 510 -4.84 -29.30 13.94
C VAL A 510 -3.42 -29.10 14.50
N CYS A 511 -2.88 -27.91 14.40
CA CYS A 511 -1.57 -27.59 14.96
C CYS A 511 -1.55 -27.73 16.49
N ARG A 512 -2.58 -27.23 17.19
CA ARG A 512 -2.73 -27.39 18.64
C ARG A 512 -2.75 -28.87 19.03
N ASP A 513 -3.54 -29.69 18.31
CA ASP A 513 -3.72 -31.10 18.58
C ASP A 513 -2.42 -31.89 18.30
N ASP A 514 -1.71 -31.57 17.20
CA ASP A 514 -0.38 -32.14 16.89
C ASP A 514 0.65 -31.80 17.99
N LEU A 515 0.69 -30.53 18.42
CA LEU A 515 1.58 -30.10 19.49
C LEU A 515 1.24 -30.79 20.84
N GLN A 516 -0.03 -30.89 21.20
CA GLN A 516 -0.47 -31.53 22.42
C GLN A 516 -0.14 -33.03 22.40
N GLN A 517 -0.26 -33.70 21.25
CA GLN A 517 0.12 -35.13 21.10
C GLN A 517 1.62 -35.35 21.21
N ARG A 518 2.42 -34.45 20.61
CA ARG A 518 3.89 -34.53 20.62
C ARG A 518 4.53 -34.07 21.94
N LEU A 519 3.83 -33.23 22.67
CA LEU A 519 4.27 -32.62 23.93
C LEU A 519 3.21 -32.87 25.02
N PRO A 520 2.93 -34.15 25.39
CA PRO A 520 1.85 -34.52 26.30
C PRO A 520 2.00 -33.92 27.72
N ASP A 521 3.24 -33.61 28.10
CA ASP A 521 3.57 -33.06 29.43
C ASP A 521 3.37 -31.55 29.53
N LEU A 522 3.04 -30.87 28.42
CA LEU A 522 2.88 -29.43 28.35
C LEU A 522 1.42 -29.06 28.05
N THR A 523 0.95 -27.95 28.62
CA THR A 523 -0.39 -27.41 28.33
C THR A 523 -0.34 -26.50 27.10
N VAL A 524 -1.11 -26.86 26.07
CA VAL A 524 -1.20 -26.11 24.81
C VAL A 524 -2.56 -25.42 24.71
N GLY A 525 -2.58 -24.10 24.82
CA GLY A 525 -3.75 -23.27 24.60
C GLY A 525 -3.96 -22.90 23.12
N LEU A 526 -5.19 -22.56 22.74
CA LEU A 526 -5.56 -22.12 21.39
C LEU A 526 -6.34 -20.81 21.44
N VAL A 527 -5.93 -19.83 20.62
CA VAL A 527 -6.67 -18.56 20.44
C VAL A 527 -6.78 -18.25 18.94
N HIS A 528 -8.02 -17.99 18.46
CA HIS A 528 -8.25 -17.60 17.08
C HIS A 528 -9.42 -16.59 16.95
N GLY A 529 -9.56 -15.96 15.77
CA GLY A 529 -10.48 -14.88 15.49
C GLY A 529 -11.95 -15.19 15.80
N ALA A 530 -12.41 -16.39 15.44
CA ALA A 530 -13.80 -16.80 15.57
C ALA A 530 -14.24 -17.24 17.00
N MET A 531 -13.31 -17.34 17.97
CA MET A 531 -13.67 -17.67 19.34
C MET A 531 -14.52 -16.56 19.98
N PRO A 532 -15.50 -16.91 20.84
CA PRO A 532 -16.16 -15.96 21.70
C PRO A 532 -15.14 -15.20 22.56
N ALA A 533 -15.42 -13.95 22.79
CA ALA A 533 -14.45 -13.09 23.46
C ALA A 533 -14.14 -13.52 24.90
N ALA A 534 -15.14 -14.03 25.66
CA ALA A 534 -14.90 -14.53 27.00
C ALA A 534 -13.97 -15.75 27.05
N GLU A 535 -14.03 -16.61 26.03
CA GLU A 535 -13.13 -17.75 25.89
C GLU A 535 -11.70 -17.30 25.55
N LYS A 536 -11.57 -16.31 24.64
CA LYS A 536 -10.27 -15.70 24.33
C LYS A 536 -9.62 -15.13 25.59
N ASP A 537 -10.40 -14.37 26.36
CA ASP A 537 -9.92 -13.73 27.58
C ASP A 537 -9.48 -14.79 28.61
N ALA A 538 -10.24 -15.87 28.78
CA ALA A 538 -9.87 -16.96 29.70
C ALA A 538 -8.56 -17.63 29.30
N VAL A 539 -8.40 -18.05 28.01
CA VAL A 539 -7.18 -18.67 27.52
C VAL A 539 -5.98 -17.73 27.64
N MET A 540 -6.19 -16.43 27.36
CA MET A 540 -5.13 -15.45 27.52
C MET A 540 -4.73 -15.23 28.96
N GLN A 541 -5.67 -15.24 29.92
CA GLN A 541 -5.38 -15.17 31.36
C GLN A 541 -4.59 -16.39 31.82
N ASP A 542 -4.96 -17.60 31.36
CA ASP A 542 -4.22 -18.82 31.66
C ASP A 542 -2.79 -18.77 31.11
N PHE A 543 -2.60 -18.16 29.94
CA PHE A 543 -1.28 -17.94 29.38
C PHE A 543 -0.48 -16.89 30.15
N VAL A 544 -1.07 -15.76 30.50
CA VAL A 544 -0.42 -14.71 31.31
C VAL A 544 -0.03 -15.22 32.71
N SER A 545 -0.88 -16.04 33.34
CA SER A 545 -0.61 -16.65 34.65
C SER A 545 0.41 -17.79 34.63
N GLY A 546 0.80 -18.28 33.44
CA GLY A 546 1.76 -19.38 33.27
C GLY A 546 1.14 -20.78 33.33
N LEU A 547 -0.18 -20.91 33.48
CA LEU A 547 -0.89 -22.18 33.44
C LEU A 547 -0.80 -22.85 32.07
N THR A 548 -0.78 -22.04 31.02
CA THR A 548 -0.53 -22.48 29.64
C THR A 548 0.92 -22.17 29.25
N GLN A 549 1.67 -23.15 28.82
CA GLN A 549 3.08 -22.99 28.43
C GLN A 549 3.25 -22.66 26.96
N ILE A 550 2.39 -23.19 26.10
CA ILE A 550 2.42 -22.95 24.63
C ILE A 550 1.08 -22.38 24.23
N LEU A 551 1.08 -21.23 23.56
CA LEU A 551 -0.12 -20.63 23.02
C LEU A 551 -0.09 -20.71 21.50
N VAL A 552 -0.95 -21.56 20.93
CA VAL A 552 -1.21 -21.63 19.49
C VAL A 552 -2.20 -20.54 19.12
N ALA A 553 -1.88 -19.77 18.09
CA ALA A 553 -2.74 -18.69 17.65
C ALA A 553 -2.67 -18.46 16.15
N THR A 554 -3.70 -17.80 15.62
CA THR A 554 -3.70 -17.17 14.31
C THR A 554 -3.16 -15.73 14.42
N THR A 555 -3.31 -14.91 13.38
CA THR A 555 -2.90 -13.51 13.35
C THR A 555 -3.51 -12.62 14.45
N VAL A 556 -4.47 -13.12 15.20
CA VAL A 556 -5.10 -12.40 16.35
C VAL A 556 -4.07 -11.93 17.39
N ILE A 557 -2.92 -12.61 17.52
CA ILE A 557 -1.83 -12.20 18.43
C ILE A 557 -1.07 -10.94 17.92
N GLU A 558 -1.22 -10.53 16.70
CA GLU A 558 -0.68 -9.24 16.23
C GLU A 558 -1.16 -8.09 17.13
N VAL A 559 -2.31 -8.25 17.80
CA VAL A 559 -2.93 -7.23 18.62
C VAL A 559 -2.90 -7.64 20.10
N GLY A 560 -1.99 -7.08 20.85
CA GLY A 560 -2.28 -6.60 22.16
C GLY A 560 -1.73 -7.26 23.41
N VAL A 561 -1.42 -8.54 23.57
CA VAL A 561 -1.07 -9.03 24.92
C VAL A 561 0.44 -9.03 25.17
N ASP A 562 0.84 -8.33 26.25
CA ASP A 562 2.23 -8.29 26.72
C ASP A 562 2.46 -9.40 27.74
N VAL A 563 3.22 -10.44 27.36
CA VAL A 563 3.60 -11.53 28.24
C VAL A 563 5.13 -11.58 28.37
N PRO A 564 5.71 -10.94 29.38
CA PRO A 564 7.17 -10.83 29.52
C PRO A 564 7.88 -12.19 29.62
N ASN A 565 7.18 -13.24 30.09
CA ASN A 565 7.69 -14.58 30.23
C ASN A 565 7.72 -15.37 28.90
N ALA A 566 7.05 -14.90 27.85
CA ALA A 566 7.11 -15.51 26.53
C ALA A 566 8.39 -15.09 25.80
N THR A 567 9.34 -16.02 25.67
CA THR A 567 10.68 -15.76 25.12
C THR A 567 10.93 -16.43 23.76
N LEU A 568 10.03 -17.29 23.33
CA LEU A 568 10.11 -17.95 22.01
C LEU A 568 8.86 -17.70 21.20
N MET A 569 9.05 -17.24 19.96
CA MET A 569 8.02 -17.16 18.93
C MET A 569 8.33 -18.17 17.84
N VAL A 570 7.38 -19.03 17.50
CA VAL A 570 7.45 -19.92 16.34
C VAL A 570 6.35 -19.54 15.37
N ILE A 571 6.68 -19.33 14.11
CA ILE A 571 5.73 -18.96 13.06
C ILE A 571 5.74 -20.04 11.99
N GLU A 572 4.65 -20.78 11.84
CA GLU A 572 4.48 -21.79 10.78
C GLU A 572 4.14 -21.13 9.44
N HIS A 573 4.67 -21.72 8.37
CA HIS A 573 4.48 -21.19 7.01
C HIS A 573 4.75 -19.69 6.92
N ALA A 574 5.88 -19.28 7.50
CA ALA A 574 6.24 -17.86 7.63
C ALA A 574 6.31 -17.14 6.28
N GLU A 575 6.53 -17.87 5.18
CA GLU A 575 6.52 -17.36 3.80
C GLU A 575 5.17 -16.80 3.35
N ARG A 576 4.07 -17.15 4.06
CA ARG A 576 2.72 -16.66 3.76
C ARG A 576 2.38 -15.33 4.43
N PHE A 577 3.17 -14.92 5.41
CA PHE A 577 2.95 -13.66 6.12
C PHE A 577 3.59 -12.48 5.40
N GLY A 578 2.97 -11.32 5.52
CA GLY A 578 3.58 -10.05 5.12
C GLY A 578 4.76 -9.68 6.03
N LEU A 579 5.69 -8.87 5.50
CA LEU A 579 6.90 -8.49 6.23
C LEU A 579 6.57 -7.71 7.50
N ALA A 580 5.63 -6.76 7.42
CA ALA A 580 5.13 -6.01 8.56
C ALA A 580 4.50 -6.91 9.64
N GLN A 581 3.75 -7.95 9.24
CA GLN A 581 3.15 -8.91 10.16
C GLN A 581 4.22 -9.73 10.90
N LEU A 582 5.21 -10.25 10.16
CA LEU A 582 6.34 -10.98 10.77
C LEU A 582 7.09 -10.11 11.77
N HIS A 583 7.28 -8.83 11.46
CA HIS A 583 7.92 -7.87 12.36
C HIS A 583 7.08 -7.63 13.63
N GLN A 584 5.78 -7.43 13.52
CA GLN A 584 4.88 -7.26 14.66
C GLN A 584 4.84 -8.50 15.55
N LEU A 585 4.76 -9.70 14.94
CA LEU A 585 4.78 -10.98 15.67
C LEU A 585 6.12 -11.18 16.41
N ARG A 586 7.25 -10.93 15.73
CA ARG A 586 8.58 -10.96 16.38
C ARG A 586 8.66 -10.03 17.58
N GLY A 587 8.07 -8.85 17.49
CA GLY A 587 8.03 -7.86 18.56
C GLY A 587 7.18 -8.26 19.78
N ARG A 588 6.43 -9.37 19.71
CA ARG A 588 5.67 -9.89 20.86
C ARG A 588 6.53 -10.65 21.87
N VAL A 589 7.72 -11.05 21.49
CA VAL A 589 8.74 -11.59 22.39
C VAL A 589 9.88 -10.58 22.58
N GLY A 590 10.80 -10.80 23.52
CA GLY A 590 11.90 -9.88 23.79
C GLY A 590 11.51 -8.65 24.60
N ARG A 591 10.46 -8.73 25.42
CA ARG A 591 10.00 -7.63 26.29
C ARG A 591 10.58 -7.66 27.70
N GLY A 592 11.35 -8.72 28.02
CA GLY A 592 12.09 -8.86 29.28
C GLY A 592 13.60 -8.75 29.08
N ALA A 593 14.36 -8.83 30.17
CA ALA A 593 15.82 -8.87 30.15
C ALA A 593 16.41 -10.19 29.64
N THR A 594 15.57 -11.21 29.39
CA THR A 594 15.99 -12.53 28.95
C THR A 594 16.09 -12.58 27.42
N GLN A 595 17.14 -13.23 26.93
CA GLN A 595 17.29 -13.45 25.49
C GLN A 595 16.10 -14.19 24.90
N SER A 596 15.56 -13.65 23.82
CA SER A 596 14.40 -14.19 23.13
C SER A 596 14.72 -14.56 21.70
N ALA A 597 13.94 -15.50 21.15
CA ALA A 597 14.13 -15.99 19.79
C ALA A 597 12.82 -16.02 18.99
N CYS A 598 12.95 -15.84 17.68
CA CYS A 598 11.87 -16.02 16.72
C CYS A 598 12.30 -17.07 15.69
N ILE A 599 11.54 -18.14 15.54
CA ILE A 599 11.78 -19.21 14.57
C ILE A 599 10.73 -19.11 13.47
N LEU A 600 11.19 -18.94 12.24
CA LEU A 600 10.37 -18.88 11.04
C LEU A 600 10.43 -20.25 10.35
N LEU A 601 9.35 -21.03 10.45
CA LEU A 601 9.19 -22.29 9.75
C LEU A 601 8.68 -22.04 8.34
N PHE A 602 9.32 -22.62 7.32
CA PHE A 602 8.94 -22.45 5.93
C PHE A 602 8.89 -23.76 5.17
N GLY A 603 8.02 -23.83 4.14
CA GLY A 603 7.81 -25.00 3.29
C GLY A 603 8.97 -25.27 2.34
N GLU A 604 9.01 -26.49 1.73
CA GLU A 604 10.05 -26.88 0.77
C GLU A 604 9.96 -26.04 -0.53
N ASP A 605 8.75 -25.69 -0.98
CA ASP A 605 8.48 -25.00 -2.24
C ASP A 605 8.30 -23.48 -2.02
N ILE A 606 9.24 -22.85 -1.33
CA ILE A 606 9.17 -21.40 -1.10
C ILE A 606 9.47 -20.61 -2.40
N SER A 607 8.62 -19.62 -2.70
CA SER A 607 8.88 -18.72 -3.84
C SER A 607 10.08 -17.79 -3.58
N PRO A 608 10.75 -17.28 -4.63
CA PRO A 608 11.85 -16.32 -4.48
C PRO A 608 11.44 -15.10 -3.65
N ALA A 609 10.24 -14.54 -3.88
CA ALA A 609 9.71 -13.41 -3.12
C ALA A 609 9.46 -13.76 -1.65
N GLY A 610 8.95 -14.98 -1.37
CA GLY A 610 8.78 -15.49 -0.01
C GLY A 610 10.13 -15.60 0.72
N TRP A 611 11.16 -16.10 0.04
CA TRP A 611 12.50 -16.23 0.60
C TRP A 611 13.14 -14.87 0.92
N GLU A 612 13.02 -13.88 0.02
CA GLU A 612 13.54 -12.54 0.26
C GLU A 612 12.85 -11.88 1.47
N ARG A 613 11.54 -12.10 1.70
CA ARG A 613 10.86 -11.64 2.92
C ARG A 613 11.44 -12.27 4.19
N LEU A 614 11.63 -13.60 4.20
CA LEU A 614 12.21 -14.28 5.37
C LEU A 614 13.64 -13.85 5.64
N LYS A 615 14.43 -13.63 4.59
CA LYS A 615 15.77 -13.09 4.68
C LYS A 615 15.78 -11.67 5.27
N ALA A 616 14.90 -10.81 4.80
CA ALA A 616 14.80 -9.44 5.31
C ALA A 616 14.54 -9.40 6.82
N ILE A 617 13.58 -10.20 7.34
CA ILE A 617 13.26 -10.24 8.77
C ILE A 617 14.35 -10.91 9.62
N ARG A 618 15.11 -11.85 9.04
CA ARG A 618 16.23 -12.51 9.70
C ARG A 618 17.43 -11.59 9.85
N ASP A 619 17.75 -10.81 8.80
CA ASP A 619 19.00 -10.07 8.67
C ASP A 619 18.98 -8.74 9.42
N THR A 620 17.79 -8.18 9.73
CA THR A 620 17.67 -6.92 10.48
C THR A 620 16.61 -6.97 11.57
N THR A 621 16.85 -6.26 12.65
CA THR A 621 15.87 -6.00 13.71
C THR A 621 15.27 -4.62 13.62
N ASP A 622 15.80 -3.74 12.76
CA ASP A 622 15.33 -2.37 12.55
C ASP A 622 13.98 -2.37 11.82
N GLY A 623 12.92 -1.90 12.50
CA GLY A 623 11.57 -1.85 11.96
C GLY A 623 11.45 -0.88 10.79
N PHE A 624 12.23 0.21 10.73
CA PHE A 624 12.20 1.17 9.62
C PHE A 624 12.82 0.57 8.35
N GLU A 625 13.92 -0.17 8.49
CA GLU A 625 14.54 -0.89 7.37
C GLU A 625 13.61 -2.00 6.85
N ILE A 626 12.92 -2.71 7.76
CA ILE A 626 11.93 -3.72 7.38
C ILE A 626 10.76 -3.08 6.60
N ALA A 627 10.25 -1.94 7.08
CA ALA A 627 9.16 -1.23 6.40
C ALA A 627 9.59 -0.69 5.03
N ARG A 628 10.83 -0.22 4.88
CA ARG A 628 11.41 0.19 3.60
C ARG A 628 11.45 -0.97 2.62
N ARG A 629 11.95 -2.13 3.04
CA ARG A 629 11.99 -3.35 2.20
C ARG A 629 10.58 -3.88 1.87
N ASP A 630 9.63 -3.77 2.79
CA ASP A 630 8.23 -4.15 2.52
C ASP A 630 7.61 -3.25 1.44
N LEU A 631 7.89 -1.94 1.49
CA LEU A 631 7.48 -0.98 0.47
C LEU A 631 8.10 -1.29 -0.91
N GLU A 632 9.41 -1.57 -0.96
CA GLU A 632 10.11 -1.95 -2.19
C GLU A 632 9.54 -3.23 -2.82
N MET A 633 9.16 -4.22 -1.99
CA MET A 633 8.62 -5.49 -2.49
C MET A 633 7.16 -5.42 -2.94
N ARG A 634 6.33 -4.59 -2.30
CA ARG A 634 4.88 -4.49 -2.60
C ARG A 634 4.54 -3.32 -3.50
N GLY A 635 5.37 -2.30 -3.50
CA GLY A 635 5.05 -1.00 -4.07
C GLY A 635 4.14 -0.14 -3.18
N PRO A 636 4.12 1.18 -3.40
CA PRO A 636 3.39 2.14 -2.56
C PRO A 636 1.87 1.94 -2.56
N GLY A 637 1.29 1.43 -3.66
CA GLY A 637 -0.14 1.22 -3.79
C GLY A 637 -0.69 0.14 -2.86
N GLU A 638 -0.06 -1.02 -2.83
CA GLU A 638 -0.49 -2.13 -1.97
C GLU A 638 -0.22 -1.83 -0.49
N PHE A 639 0.88 -1.11 -0.20
CA PHE A 639 1.25 -0.72 1.16
C PHE A 639 0.22 0.22 1.81
N LEU A 640 -0.34 1.15 1.05
CA LEU A 640 -1.35 2.10 1.53
C LEU A 640 -2.77 1.53 1.56
N GLY A 641 -2.97 0.33 1.03
CA GLY A 641 -4.28 -0.31 0.94
C GLY A 641 -5.18 0.41 -0.05
N GLU A 642 -4.86 0.38 -1.34
CA GLU A 642 -5.61 1.04 -2.44
C GLU A 642 -7.13 0.91 -2.35
N ARG A 643 -7.63 -0.20 -1.79
CA ARG A 643 -9.07 -0.45 -1.64
C ARG A 643 -9.70 0.26 -0.43
N GLN A 644 -8.89 0.82 0.49
CA GLN A 644 -9.40 1.41 1.73
C GLN A 644 -9.27 2.94 1.77
N SER A 645 -8.34 3.53 1.02
CA SER A 645 -8.00 4.95 1.19
C SER A 645 -8.65 5.89 0.18
N GLY A 646 -9.06 5.42 -1.01
CA GLY A 646 -9.61 6.30 -2.05
C GLY A 646 -8.65 7.41 -2.54
N THR A 647 -7.40 7.41 -2.07
CA THR A 647 -6.40 8.42 -2.44
C THR A 647 -5.91 8.17 -3.85
N PRO A 648 -5.86 9.19 -4.73
CA PRO A 648 -5.23 9.03 -6.03
C PRO A 648 -3.75 8.79 -5.83
N LEU A 649 -3.32 7.58 -6.18
CA LEU A 649 -1.91 7.24 -6.23
C LEU A 649 -1.19 8.10 -7.25
N LEU A 650 0.09 8.36 -6.97
CA LEU A 650 1.00 8.95 -7.94
C LEU A 650 1.05 8.06 -9.20
N ARG A 651 0.82 8.65 -10.35
CA ARG A 651 0.76 7.92 -11.64
C ARG A 651 2.14 7.68 -12.21
N PHE A 652 3.07 8.59 -11.97
CA PHE A 652 4.37 8.67 -12.63
C PHE A 652 5.53 8.63 -11.65
N ALA A 653 5.40 9.33 -10.52
CA ALA A 653 6.46 9.43 -9.53
C ALA A 653 6.62 8.12 -8.74
N ASP A 654 7.87 7.74 -8.53
CA ASP A 654 8.30 6.69 -7.63
C ASP A 654 9.03 7.35 -6.46
N LEU A 655 8.50 7.19 -5.24
CA LEU A 655 8.97 7.96 -4.09
C LEU A 655 10.41 7.66 -3.67
N ASP A 656 10.87 6.44 -3.92
CA ASP A 656 12.24 6.03 -3.58
C ASP A 656 13.22 6.52 -4.65
N ARG A 657 12.89 6.33 -5.93
CA ARG A 657 13.70 6.80 -7.04
C ARG A 657 13.73 8.33 -7.13
N ASP A 658 12.59 8.98 -6.89
CA ASP A 658 12.38 10.40 -7.16
C ASP A 658 12.48 11.27 -5.89
N GLU A 659 13.12 10.79 -4.80
CA GLU A 659 13.25 11.48 -3.51
C GLU A 659 13.79 12.91 -3.66
N ALA A 660 14.79 13.11 -4.51
CA ALA A 660 15.36 14.44 -4.76
C ALA A 660 14.34 15.40 -5.39
N LEU A 661 13.52 14.92 -6.31
CA LEU A 661 12.43 15.70 -6.92
C LEU A 661 11.31 15.99 -5.92
N LEU A 662 10.98 15.05 -5.05
CA LEU A 662 10.03 15.25 -3.96
C LEU A 662 10.49 16.35 -3.01
N ALA A 663 11.76 16.31 -2.59
CA ALA A 663 12.33 17.34 -1.74
C ALA A 663 12.35 18.73 -2.41
N ALA A 664 12.58 18.78 -3.73
CA ALA A 664 12.48 19.99 -4.52
C ALA A 664 11.05 20.51 -4.63
N ALA A 665 10.08 19.63 -4.91
CA ALA A 665 8.65 19.94 -5.01
C ALA A 665 8.11 20.51 -3.70
N ARG A 666 8.50 19.94 -2.55
CA ARG A 666 8.12 20.44 -1.21
C ARG A 666 8.56 21.89 -0.99
N ARG A 667 9.85 22.17 -1.20
CA ARG A 667 10.38 23.53 -1.03
C ARG A 667 9.72 24.52 -2.00
N THR A 668 9.44 24.06 -3.22
CA THR A 668 8.78 24.90 -4.23
C THR A 668 7.34 25.20 -3.83
N ALA A 669 6.60 24.19 -3.33
CA ALA A 669 5.22 24.35 -2.88
C ALA A 669 5.09 25.38 -1.76
N ASP A 670 5.99 25.36 -0.75
CA ASP A 670 6.00 26.32 0.35
C ASP A 670 6.15 27.75 -0.18
N VAL A 671 7.19 27.99 -0.98
CA VAL A 671 7.49 29.31 -1.51
C VAL A 671 6.44 29.79 -2.52
N TRP A 672 5.89 28.88 -3.31
CA TRP A 672 4.95 29.25 -4.37
C TRP A 672 3.55 29.58 -3.82
N LEU A 673 3.09 28.83 -2.82
CA LEU A 673 1.83 29.15 -2.12
C LEU A 673 1.86 30.49 -1.42
N GLU A 674 3.04 30.92 -0.91
CA GLU A 674 3.20 32.25 -0.33
C GLU A 674 3.25 33.38 -1.37
N LYS A 675 3.87 33.13 -2.54
CA LYS A 675 4.08 34.17 -3.56
C LYS A 675 2.91 34.33 -4.54
N ASP A 676 2.33 33.23 -5.00
CA ASP A 676 1.23 33.19 -5.96
C ASP A 676 0.38 31.95 -5.74
N ARG A 677 -0.49 32.03 -4.73
CA ARG A 677 -1.37 30.93 -4.33
C ARG A 677 -2.32 30.51 -5.46
N ASP A 678 -2.83 31.47 -6.24
CA ASP A 678 -3.79 31.18 -7.30
C ASP A 678 -3.15 30.38 -8.45
N ALA A 679 -1.92 30.71 -8.85
CA ALA A 679 -1.21 29.93 -9.86
C ALA A 679 -0.86 28.53 -9.34
N ALA A 680 -0.46 28.41 -8.06
CA ALA A 680 -0.18 27.11 -7.43
C ALA A 680 -1.43 26.22 -7.39
N LEU A 681 -2.59 26.76 -7.02
CA LEU A 681 -3.85 26.02 -6.99
C LEU A 681 -4.33 25.63 -8.39
N ARG A 682 -4.17 26.52 -9.40
CA ARG A 682 -4.45 26.17 -10.81
C ARG A 682 -3.54 25.03 -11.28
N HIS A 683 -2.26 25.03 -10.89
CA HIS A 683 -1.37 23.92 -11.19
C HIS A 683 -1.87 22.60 -10.57
N ALA A 684 -2.20 22.60 -9.29
CA ALA A 684 -2.73 21.42 -8.60
C ALA A 684 -4.02 20.88 -9.27
N ALA A 685 -4.94 21.77 -9.66
CA ALA A 685 -6.20 21.40 -10.31
C ALA A 685 -6.04 20.75 -11.70
N ARG A 686 -4.93 20.99 -12.39
CA ARG A 686 -4.60 20.27 -13.64
C ARG A 686 -4.39 18.76 -13.38
N TRP A 687 -3.77 18.43 -12.26
CA TRP A 687 -3.36 17.05 -11.92
C TRP A 687 -4.44 16.28 -11.17
N PHE A 688 -5.13 16.92 -10.23
CA PHE A 688 -6.12 16.28 -9.36
C PHE A 688 -7.51 16.91 -9.53
N LYS A 689 -8.56 16.08 -9.52
CA LYS A 689 -9.94 16.53 -9.80
C LYS A 689 -10.50 17.45 -8.72
N THR A 690 -10.17 17.20 -7.47
CA THR A 690 -10.60 18.04 -6.33
C THR A 690 -9.63 17.92 -5.15
N ALA A 691 -9.47 19.01 -4.39
CA ALA A 691 -8.84 18.95 -3.06
C ALA A 691 -9.58 17.95 -2.13
N GLY A 692 -10.87 17.70 -2.37
CA GLY A 692 -11.69 16.74 -1.63
C GLY A 692 -11.29 15.26 -1.83
N GLU A 693 -10.66 14.91 -2.94
CA GLU A 693 -10.17 13.54 -3.15
C GLU A 693 -9.01 13.20 -2.18
N PHE A 694 -8.23 14.19 -1.76
CA PHE A 694 -7.20 14.03 -0.73
C PHE A 694 -7.71 14.20 0.70
N LEU A 695 -8.84 14.88 0.90
CA LEU A 695 -9.44 15.09 2.22
C LEU A 695 -10.31 13.91 2.66
N ALA A 696 -10.79 13.11 1.72
CA ALA A 696 -11.62 11.92 1.96
C ALA A 696 -10.79 10.67 2.23
N ALA A 697 -9.49 10.72 2.02
CA ALA A 697 -8.54 9.66 2.31
C ALA A 697 -7.78 9.94 3.61
#